data_811f9980d120da3360b1077ecf3a7d21
#
_entry.id   811f9980d120da3360b1077ecf3a7d21
#
_cell.length_a   1.000
_cell.length_b   1.000
_cell.length_c   1.000
_cell.angle_alpha   90.00
_cell.angle_beta   90.00
_cell.angle_gamma   90.00
#
_symmetry.space_group_name_H-M   'P 1'
#
loop_
_entity.id
_entity.type
_entity.pdbx_description
1 polymer ?
#
loop_
_entity_poly.entity_id
_entity_poly.type
_entity_poly.pdbx_seq_one_letter_code
_entity_poly.pdbx_strand_id
1 'polypeptide(L)'
;MSEKRVYTFGNGKAEGRADMRNLLGGKGANLAEMNLIGIPVPPGFTITTDVCNEYFEKGKEKVVALLKNEVEQAVKHVEGLMKSKFGDVENPLLVSVRSGARASMPGMMDTILNLGLNDEVVQGLARKTGNERFAYDSYRRFVQMYGDVVLGMKPVNKEDIDPFEAIIIDVKGMRGISLDNEMNVDELKLLVKRFKEAIKQQTGKDFPTDPMEQLWGAICAVFDSWMNERAILYRKMEGIPAEWGTAVSVMAMVFGNMGNTSATGVCFSRDAATGENIFNGEYLVNAQGEDVVAGIRTPQQITKEGSIRWAHLQGIDEEIRVTKYPSMEETMPEIFAQLDNIQARLERHYHDMQDMEFTVQEGHLWFLQTRNGKRTGTAMVKIAMDLLHEGEIDEKTALERCEPNKLDELLHPVFDKEALAKAKTLTRGLPASPGAACGQVVFFADDAERWHEEGKQVVMVRIETSPEDLAGMSAAEGILTARGGMTSHAAVVARGMGKCCVSGAGALNINYKARTAEIDGNIIHEGDYLSINGSTGEVYLGEVTTKPAEVTGDFAQLMDLCHKYSRLKVRTNADTPHDAEVARNFGAEGIGLCRTEHMFFENEKIKAMREMILADSKEGRERALEKLLPYQRQDFYGILKAMDGYPVNVRLLDPPLHEFVPHDLEGQRVMADEMGVSIEEIQRRVNSLSEHNPMLGHRGCRLGNTYPEITAMQTRAILGAAIDLKKEGYNPKPEIMVPLIGIVNEFDAQEQVIRATAKELFEKEGTEIPFKVGTMIEIPRAALTAENIAKKAEYFSFGTNDLTQMTFGYSRDDISSFLPVYLEKKILKVDPFQVLDQTGVGQLVEMAVKKGRSTRPDLKCGICGEHGGEPSSVKFCHRVGLDYVSCSPFRVPIARLAAAQAAVEE
;
A
#
# COMPACT_ATOMS: atom_id res chain seq x y z
N MET A 1 -41.21 -8.36 16.42
CA MET A 1 -40.40 -7.78 17.49
C MET A 1 -39.63 -6.65 16.85
N SER A 2 -39.66 -5.41 17.38
CA SER A 2 -38.86 -4.34 16.87
C SER A 2 -37.39 -4.73 17.04
N GLU A 3 -36.62 -4.63 15.99
CA GLU A 3 -35.19 -4.95 15.97
C GLU A 3 -34.49 -4.00 16.94
N LYS A 4 -33.69 -4.54 17.86
CA LYS A 4 -32.98 -3.77 18.90
C LYS A 4 -31.92 -2.89 18.24
N ARG A 5 -31.91 -1.57 18.57
CA ARG A 5 -31.01 -0.60 17.95
C ARG A 5 -29.97 -0.01 18.91
N VAL A 6 -30.18 -0.17 20.21
CA VAL A 6 -29.29 0.42 21.23
C VAL A 6 -28.82 -0.68 22.18
N TYR A 7 -27.49 -0.76 22.35
CA TYR A 7 -26.81 -1.78 23.16
C TYR A 7 -26.01 -1.14 24.27
N THR A 8 -26.36 -1.42 25.52
CA THR A 8 -25.72 -0.84 26.72
C THR A 8 -24.53 -1.67 27.18
N PHE A 9 -23.57 -1.01 27.85
CA PHE A 9 -22.44 -1.61 28.54
C PHE A 9 -22.03 -0.80 29.77
N GLY A 10 -21.47 -1.48 30.77
CA GLY A 10 -20.95 -0.86 31.99
C GLY A 10 -20.95 -1.82 33.18
N ASN A 11 -20.03 -1.58 34.09
CA ASN A 11 -19.89 -2.34 35.35
C ASN A 11 -19.80 -3.86 35.15
N GLY A 12 -18.97 -4.29 34.23
CA GLY A 12 -18.72 -5.70 33.92
C GLY A 12 -19.85 -6.41 33.18
N LYS A 13 -20.83 -5.69 32.65
CA LYS A 13 -21.94 -6.22 31.86
C LYS A 13 -22.04 -5.50 30.53
N ALA A 14 -22.42 -6.22 29.50
CA ALA A 14 -22.67 -5.65 28.16
C ALA A 14 -23.72 -6.49 27.42
N GLU A 15 -24.51 -5.83 26.60
CA GLU A 15 -25.48 -6.48 25.71
C GLU A 15 -24.85 -6.89 24.37
N GLY A 16 -23.70 -6.32 24.03
CA GLY A 16 -22.88 -6.64 22.87
C GLY A 16 -21.62 -7.43 23.23
N ARG A 17 -20.86 -7.86 22.21
CA ARG A 17 -19.58 -8.57 22.33
C ARG A 17 -18.75 -8.43 21.05
N ALA A 18 -17.51 -8.91 21.05
CA ALA A 18 -16.51 -8.71 19.99
C ALA A 18 -16.95 -9.19 18.62
N ASP A 19 -17.72 -10.30 18.52
CA ASP A 19 -18.19 -10.86 17.24
C ASP A 19 -19.31 -10.04 16.58
N MET A 20 -19.90 -9.08 17.30
CA MET A 20 -20.94 -8.19 16.79
C MET A 20 -20.40 -6.94 16.08
N ARG A 21 -19.16 -7.00 15.55
CA ARG A 21 -18.50 -5.87 14.87
C ARG A 21 -19.32 -5.30 13.71
N ASN A 22 -20.04 -6.14 12.98
CA ASN A 22 -20.87 -5.69 11.87
C ASN A 22 -22.02 -4.79 12.31
N LEU A 23 -22.54 -5.03 13.51
CA LEU A 23 -23.68 -4.30 14.07
C LEU A 23 -23.26 -3.11 14.94
N LEU A 24 -22.24 -3.30 15.77
CA LEU A 24 -21.81 -2.30 16.77
C LEU A 24 -20.61 -1.45 16.29
N GLY A 25 -20.07 -1.75 15.11
CA GLY A 25 -18.79 -1.22 14.69
C GLY A 25 -17.63 -1.79 15.50
N GLY A 26 -16.40 -1.53 15.06
CA GLY A 26 -15.22 -2.03 15.78
C GLY A 26 -15.09 -1.47 17.20
N LYS A 27 -15.34 -0.19 17.38
CA LYS A 27 -15.25 0.49 18.69
C LYS A 27 -16.32 -0.01 19.66
N GLY A 28 -17.59 -0.03 19.25
CA GLY A 28 -18.70 -0.46 20.12
C GLY A 28 -18.59 -1.93 20.55
N ALA A 29 -18.21 -2.81 19.62
CA ALA A 29 -17.98 -4.22 19.92
C ALA A 29 -16.83 -4.42 20.94
N ASN A 30 -15.73 -3.72 20.78
CA ASN A 30 -14.59 -3.82 21.72
C ASN A 30 -14.87 -3.18 23.08
N LEU A 31 -15.61 -2.08 23.13
CA LEU A 31 -16.05 -1.50 24.42
C LEU A 31 -16.93 -2.48 25.21
N ALA A 32 -17.86 -3.15 24.53
CA ALA A 32 -18.69 -4.18 25.14
C ALA A 32 -17.84 -5.36 25.63
N GLU A 33 -16.94 -5.87 24.79
CA GLU A 33 -16.06 -7.01 25.12
C GLU A 33 -15.14 -6.70 26.30
N MET A 34 -14.47 -5.55 26.30
CA MET A 34 -13.63 -5.12 27.43
C MET A 34 -14.41 -5.11 28.75
N ASN A 35 -15.66 -4.64 28.72
CA ASN A 35 -16.53 -4.70 29.91
C ASN A 35 -16.76 -6.13 30.38
N LEU A 36 -17.10 -7.05 29.45
CA LEU A 36 -17.40 -8.45 29.79
C LEU A 36 -16.20 -9.17 30.42
N ILE A 37 -14.99 -8.84 29.97
CA ILE A 37 -13.76 -9.43 30.54
C ILE A 37 -13.21 -8.67 31.74
N GLY A 38 -13.96 -7.69 32.28
CA GLY A 38 -13.63 -7.01 33.51
C GLY A 38 -12.56 -5.93 33.40
N ILE A 39 -12.35 -5.34 32.21
CA ILE A 39 -11.51 -4.16 32.01
C ILE A 39 -12.31 -2.92 32.42
N PRO A 40 -11.73 -1.95 33.15
CA PRO A 40 -12.42 -0.73 33.53
C PRO A 40 -12.72 0.16 32.32
N VAL A 41 -13.97 0.17 31.90
CA VAL A 41 -14.48 0.98 30.78
C VAL A 41 -15.59 1.87 31.28
N PRO A 42 -15.61 3.17 30.97
CA PRO A 42 -16.71 4.04 31.33
C PRO A 42 -18.05 3.50 30.78
N PRO A 43 -19.14 3.50 31.55
CA PRO A 43 -20.44 3.04 31.08
C PRO A 43 -20.94 3.82 29.88
N GLY A 44 -21.66 3.15 28.99
CA GLY A 44 -22.21 3.78 27.82
C GLY A 44 -23.18 2.89 27.05
N PHE A 45 -23.46 3.27 25.84
CA PHE A 45 -24.26 2.50 24.90
C PHE A 45 -23.83 2.76 23.45
N THR A 46 -24.15 1.82 22.58
CA THR A 46 -23.85 1.92 21.14
C THR A 46 -25.13 1.83 20.32
N ILE A 47 -25.35 2.80 19.43
CA ILE A 47 -26.39 2.79 18.41
C ILE A 47 -25.81 2.09 17.16
N THR A 48 -26.56 1.13 16.61
CA THR A 48 -26.05 0.21 15.59
C THR A 48 -25.75 0.86 14.24
N THR A 49 -24.92 0.21 13.45
CA THR A 49 -24.56 0.63 12.07
C THR A 49 -25.76 0.68 11.14
N ASP A 50 -26.75 -0.20 11.34
CA ASP A 50 -27.96 -0.24 10.52
C ASP A 50 -28.79 1.04 10.64
N VAL A 51 -28.76 1.67 11.80
CA VAL A 51 -29.43 2.97 12.05
C VAL A 51 -28.82 4.08 11.18
N CYS A 52 -27.52 4.02 10.89
CA CYS A 52 -26.89 4.97 9.98
C CYS A 52 -27.51 4.91 8.57
N ASN A 53 -27.75 3.70 8.07
CA ASN A 53 -28.42 3.51 6.78
C ASN A 53 -29.87 3.98 6.84
N GLU A 54 -30.63 3.64 7.90
CA GLU A 54 -31.98 4.14 8.12
C GLU A 54 -32.02 5.68 8.19
N TYR A 55 -30.98 6.30 8.78
CA TYR A 55 -30.87 7.76 8.88
C TYR A 55 -30.81 8.45 7.51
N PHE A 56 -30.04 7.92 6.59
CA PHE A 56 -29.95 8.46 5.24
C PHE A 56 -31.16 8.11 4.36
N GLU A 57 -31.81 6.97 4.60
CA GLU A 57 -32.99 6.53 3.85
C GLU A 57 -34.27 7.22 4.31
N LYS A 58 -34.50 7.29 5.63
CA LYS A 58 -35.79 7.74 6.22
C LYS A 58 -35.78 9.22 6.64
N GLY A 59 -34.58 9.78 6.80
CA GLY A 59 -34.36 11.16 7.25
C GLY A 59 -34.24 11.28 8.77
N LYS A 60 -33.53 12.33 9.19
CA LYS A 60 -33.15 12.66 10.57
C LYS A 60 -34.29 12.58 11.57
N GLU A 61 -35.39 13.31 11.31
CA GLU A 61 -36.51 13.46 12.24
C GLU A 61 -37.20 12.14 12.58
N LYS A 62 -37.36 11.28 11.56
CA LYS A 62 -38.01 9.97 11.73
C LYS A 62 -37.13 9.03 12.54
N VAL A 63 -35.82 9.03 12.29
CA VAL A 63 -34.90 8.15 13.01
C VAL A 63 -34.72 8.60 14.46
N VAL A 64 -34.63 9.90 14.73
CA VAL A 64 -34.61 10.44 16.09
C VAL A 64 -35.88 10.02 16.87
N ALA A 65 -37.06 10.15 16.27
CA ALA A 65 -38.31 9.74 16.87
C ALA A 65 -38.34 8.22 17.15
N LEU A 66 -37.78 7.42 16.26
CA LEU A 66 -37.71 5.96 16.40
C LEU A 66 -36.80 5.54 17.55
N LEU A 67 -35.66 6.23 17.73
CA LEU A 67 -34.65 5.90 18.75
C LEU A 67 -34.94 6.50 20.12
N LYS A 68 -35.82 7.49 20.21
CA LYS A 68 -36.00 8.35 21.40
C LYS A 68 -36.12 7.56 22.70
N ASN A 69 -37.03 6.56 22.75
CA ASN A 69 -37.28 5.77 23.94
C ASN A 69 -36.05 4.91 24.35
N GLU A 70 -35.41 4.25 23.38
CA GLU A 70 -34.25 3.40 23.66
C GLU A 70 -33.04 4.22 24.13
N VAL A 71 -32.81 5.40 23.54
CA VAL A 71 -31.71 6.30 23.94
C VAL A 71 -31.97 6.90 25.32
N GLU A 72 -33.19 7.36 25.61
CA GLU A 72 -33.53 7.87 26.95
C GLU A 72 -33.37 6.81 28.06
N GLN A 73 -33.74 5.55 27.77
CA GLN A 73 -33.52 4.43 28.70
C GLN A 73 -32.02 4.12 28.86
N ALA A 74 -31.26 4.17 27.81
CA ALA A 74 -29.81 3.96 27.84
C ALA A 74 -29.09 5.06 28.63
N VAL A 75 -29.50 6.33 28.48
CA VAL A 75 -28.98 7.45 29.28
C VAL A 75 -29.26 7.21 30.77
N LYS A 76 -30.51 6.84 31.13
CA LYS A 76 -30.85 6.51 32.53
C LYS A 76 -30.05 5.34 33.09
N HIS A 77 -29.73 4.35 32.26
CA HIS A 77 -28.86 3.25 32.65
C HIS A 77 -27.44 3.75 33.01
N VAL A 78 -26.86 4.61 32.16
CA VAL A 78 -25.53 5.22 32.41
C VAL A 78 -25.57 6.09 33.68
N GLU A 79 -26.62 6.91 33.86
CA GLU A 79 -26.84 7.74 35.07
C GLU A 79 -26.84 6.90 36.35
N GLY A 80 -27.53 5.77 36.32
CA GLY A 80 -27.58 4.83 37.45
C GLY A 80 -26.22 4.23 37.80
N LEU A 81 -25.42 3.86 36.79
CA LEU A 81 -24.08 3.31 37.00
C LEU A 81 -23.09 4.36 37.49
N MET A 82 -23.15 5.57 36.95
CA MET A 82 -22.27 6.68 37.33
C MET A 82 -22.69 7.42 38.58
N LYS A 83 -23.90 7.15 39.10
CA LYS A 83 -24.51 7.85 40.26
C LYS A 83 -24.52 9.37 40.07
N SER A 84 -24.72 9.83 38.86
CA SER A 84 -24.78 11.23 38.45
C SER A 84 -25.80 11.37 37.32
N LYS A 85 -26.33 12.58 37.09
CA LYS A 85 -27.43 12.78 36.16
C LYS A 85 -27.03 13.71 35.03
N PHE A 86 -27.43 13.35 33.83
CA PHE A 86 -27.18 14.12 32.63
C PHE A 86 -27.94 15.46 32.68
N GLY A 87 -27.17 16.57 32.66
CA GLY A 87 -27.73 17.92 32.81
C GLY A 87 -28.05 18.36 34.23
N ASP A 88 -27.67 17.60 35.25
CA ASP A 88 -27.86 18.00 36.64
C ASP A 88 -26.93 19.16 37.02
N VAL A 89 -27.47 20.17 37.70
CA VAL A 89 -26.69 21.35 38.09
C VAL A 89 -25.84 21.16 39.36
N GLU A 90 -26.05 20.08 40.10
CA GLU A 90 -25.29 19.77 41.33
C GLU A 90 -24.32 18.61 41.13
N ASN A 91 -24.76 17.53 40.47
CA ASN A 91 -23.96 16.33 40.24
C ASN A 91 -24.03 15.90 38.77
N PRO A 92 -23.43 16.68 37.84
CA PRO A 92 -23.58 16.45 36.44
C PRO A 92 -22.85 15.20 35.94
N LEU A 93 -23.53 14.44 35.07
CA LEU A 93 -22.96 13.48 34.17
C LEU A 93 -22.62 14.18 32.84
N LEU A 94 -21.41 14.05 32.35
CA LEU A 94 -21.06 14.44 31.00
C LEU A 94 -20.83 13.18 30.18
N VAL A 95 -21.10 13.25 28.86
CA VAL A 95 -20.92 12.15 27.95
C VAL A 95 -20.12 12.57 26.72
N SER A 96 -19.49 11.59 26.07
CA SER A 96 -18.91 11.73 24.74
C SER A 96 -19.75 10.99 23.72
N VAL A 97 -19.75 11.47 22.47
CA VAL A 97 -20.39 10.82 21.32
C VAL A 97 -19.31 10.57 20.27
N ARG A 98 -19.11 9.31 19.92
CA ARG A 98 -18.02 8.85 19.06
C ARG A 98 -18.53 7.98 17.94
N SER A 99 -17.92 8.10 16.77
CA SER A 99 -18.13 7.21 15.64
C SER A 99 -17.49 5.83 15.85
N GLY A 100 -18.07 4.80 15.23
CA GLY A 100 -17.56 3.44 15.28
C GLY A 100 -17.89 2.65 14.01
N ALA A 101 -17.10 2.82 12.93
CA ALA A 101 -17.27 2.03 11.73
C ALA A 101 -16.78 0.58 11.92
N ARG A 102 -17.20 -0.34 11.03
CA ARG A 102 -16.75 -1.74 11.02
C ARG A 102 -15.23 -1.84 10.77
N ALA A 103 -14.71 -0.98 9.90
CA ALA A 103 -13.28 -0.81 9.66
C ALA A 103 -12.75 0.44 10.38
N SER A 104 -11.47 0.40 10.77
CA SER A 104 -10.83 1.57 11.40
C SER A 104 -10.62 2.68 10.37
N MET A 105 -11.14 3.88 10.68
CA MET A 105 -11.05 5.07 9.83
C MET A 105 -10.50 6.26 10.67
N PRO A 106 -9.22 6.27 11.03
CA PRO A 106 -8.64 7.26 11.95
C PRO A 106 -8.76 8.69 11.40
N GLY A 107 -9.33 9.61 12.20
CA GLY A 107 -9.46 11.03 11.84
C GLY A 107 -10.47 11.35 10.74
N MET A 108 -11.17 10.32 10.19
CA MET A 108 -12.11 10.53 9.08
C MET A 108 -13.50 10.95 9.54
N MET A 109 -13.90 10.57 10.74
CA MET A 109 -15.24 10.86 11.31
C MET A 109 -15.12 11.62 12.60
N ASP A 110 -16.22 12.29 12.98
CA ASP A 110 -16.24 13.23 14.07
C ASP A 110 -16.45 12.59 15.45
N THR A 111 -15.99 13.29 16.48
CA THR A 111 -16.18 12.96 17.89
C THR A 111 -16.58 14.25 18.62
N ILE A 112 -17.52 14.15 19.58
CA ILE A 112 -17.92 15.27 20.40
C ILE A 112 -17.76 14.87 21.87
N LEU A 113 -17.05 15.70 22.64
CA LEU A 113 -16.76 15.48 24.04
C LEU A 113 -17.52 16.47 24.94
N ASN A 114 -17.63 16.15 26.23
CA ASN A 114 -18.15 17.03 27.28
C ASN A 114 -19.62 17.46 27.10
N LEU A 115 -20.45 16.65 26.43
CA LEU A 115 -21.87 16.95 26.30
C LEU A 115 -22.57 16.99 27.65
N GLY A 116 -23.53 17.87 27.79
CA GLY A 116 -24.28 18.10 29.01
C GLY A 116 -23.96 19.44 29.69
N LEU A 117 -22.90 20.14 29.25
CA LEU A 117 -22.53 21.44 29.80
C LEU A 117 -23.38 22.57 29.25
N ASN A 118 -23.76 23.45 30.13
CA ASN A 118 -24.37 24.75 29.91
C ASN A 118 -23.92 25.72 30.99
N ASP A 119 -24.44 26.95 30.99
CA ASP A 119 -24.01 27.98 31.96
C ASP A 119 -24.32 27.65 33.45
N GLU A 120 -25.31 26.80 33.69
CA GLU A 120 -25.66 26.35 35.06
C GLU A 120 -24.89 25.09 35.47
N VAL A 121 -24.80 24.10 34.56
CA VAL A 121 -24.12 22.82 34.78
C VAL A 121 -22.62 22.99 34.95
N VAL A 122 -21.99 23.93 34.30
CA VAL A 122 -20.54 24.21 34.44
C VAL A 122 -20.21 24.67 35.88
N GLN A 123 -21.10 25.43 36.50
CA GLN A 123 -20.93 25.86 37.90
C GLN A 123 -21.06 24.67 38.86
N GLY A 124 -21.97 23.74 38.60
CA GLY A 124 -22.09 22.50 39.35
C GLY A 124 -20.87 21.62 39.24
N LEU A 125 -20.34 21.50 38.00
CA LEU A 125 -19.11 20.76 37.77
C LEU A 125 -17.92 21.39 38.53
N ALA A 126 -17.82 22.72 38.53
CA ALA A 126 -16.79 23.45 39.27
C ALA A 126 -16.88 23.20 40.78
N ARG A 127 -18.10 23.22 41.34
CA ARG A 127 -18.33 22.90 42.77
C ARG A 127 -17.99 21.46 43.11
N LYS A 128 -18.45 20.50 42.27
CA LYS A 128 -18.24 19.08 42.47
C LYS A 128 -16.74 18.71 42.43
N THR A 129 -15.96 19.31 41.51
CA THR A 129 -14.56 19.00 41.35
C THR A 129 -13.63 19.89 42.19
N GLY A 130 -14.14 20.99 42.75
CA GLY A 130 -13.30 21.98 43.39
C GLY A 130 -12.33 22.67 42.48
N ASN A 131 -12.51 22.54 41.16
CA ASN A 131 -11.61 23.06 40.11
C ASN A 131 -12.39 23.83 39.06
N GLU A 132 -12.54 25.13 39.28
CA GLU A 132 -13.28 26.03 38.38
C GLU A 132 -12.60 26.13 37.00
N ARG A 133 -11.26 26.12 36.99
CA ARG A 133 -10.49 26.17 35.73
C ARG A 133 -10.80 24.95 34.87
N PHE A 134 -10.76 23.75 35.43
CA PHE A 134 -11.10 22.52 34.73
C PHE A 134 -12.54 22.57 34.15
N ALA A 135 -13.49 23.02 34.93
CA ALA A 135 -14.89 23.09 34.49
C ALA A 135 -15.05 24.02 33.28
N TYR A 136 -14.48 25.22 33.33
CA TYR A 136 -14.59 26.17 32.21
C TYR A 136 -13.70 25.80 31.01
N ASP A 137 -12.57 25.12 31.19
CA ASP A 137 -11.80 24.58 30.09
C ASP A 137 -12.58 23.47 29.36
N SER A 138 -13.24 22.59 30.10
CA SER A 138 -14.12 21.57 29.52
C SER A 138 -15.31 22.18 28.77
N TYR A 139 -15.85 23.29 29.30
CA TYR A 139 -16.97 23.99 28.67
C TYR A 139 -16.54 24.71 27.38
N ARG A 140 -15.43 25.41 27.37
CA ARG A 140 -14.94 26.08 26.17
C ARG A 140 -14.63 25.04 25.05
N ARG A 141 -14.01 23.90 25.41
CA ARG A 141 -13.73 22.81 24.47
C ARG A 141 -15.03 22.23 23.90
N PHE A 142 -16.04 22.06 24.73
CA PHE A 142 -17.35 21.58 24.27
C PHE A 142 -18.03 22.55 23.32
N VAL A 143 -18.07 23.84 23.65
CA VAL A 143 -18.69 24.85 22.76
C VAL A 143 -17.95 24.94 21.42
N GLN A 144 -16.63 24.93 21.44
CA GLN A 144 -15.79 24.91 20.24
C GLN A 144 -16.09 23.68 19.37
N MET A 145 -16.00 22.50 19.93
CA MET A 145 -16.19 21.23 19.20
C MET A 145 -17.62 21.08 18.70
N TYR A 146 -18.62 21.42 19.50
CA TYR A 146 -20.01 21.40 19.09
C TYR A 146 -20.29 22.41 17.96
N GLY A 147 -19.73 23.62 18.07
CA GLY A 147 -19.82 24.65 17.04
C GLY A 147 -19.22 24.21 15.70
N ASP A 148 -18.03 23.61 15.75
CA ASP A 148 -17.35 23.11 14.56
C ASP A 148 -18.07 21.90 13.93
N VAL A 149 -18.31 20.85 14.73
CA VAL A 149 -18.83 19.58 14.23
C VAL A 149 -20.34 19.57 14.01
N VAL A 150 -21.12 20.04 14.98
CA VAL A 150 -22.59 19.95 14.93
C VAL A 150 -23.23 21.13 14.21
N LEU A 151 -22.71 22.34 14.44
CA LEU A 151 -23.26 23.55 13.85
C LEU A 151 -22.58 23.98 12.55
N GLY A 152 -21.50 23.26 12.16
CA GLY A 152 -20.82 23.45 10.88
C GLY A 152 -20.05 24.76 10.77
N MET A 153 -19.53 25.29 11.87
CA MET A 153 -18.70 26.48 11.89
C MET A 153 -17.35 26.20 11.21
N LYS A 154 -17.23 26.61 9.95
CA LYS A 154 -15.99 26.45 9.17
C LYS A 154 -15.51 27.81 8.69
N PRO A 155 -14.23 27.96 8.40
CA PRO A 155 -13.73 29.15 7.72
C PRO A 155 -14.46 29.37 6.39
N VAL A 156 -14.70 30.61 6.05
CA VAL A 156 -15.38 31.00 4.78
C VAL A 156 -14.52 30.57 3.58
N ASN A 157 -13.21 30.76 3.67
CA ASN A 157 -12.25 30.27 2.68
C ASN A 157 -11.31 29.25 3.33
N LYS A 158 -10.81 28.28 2.56
CA LYS A 158 -9.88 27.24 3.07
C LYS A 158 -8.55 27.80 3.62
N GLU A 159 -8.19 29.01 3.23
CA GLU A 159 -6.98 29.71 3.64
C GLU A 159 -7.19 30.56 4.89
N ASP A 160 -8.42 30.76 5.33
CA ASP A 160 -8.74 31.56 6.53
C ASP A 160 -8.51 30.74 7.80
N ILE A 161 -8.11 31.43 8.87
CA ILE A 161 -7.95 30.83 10.19
C ILE A 161 -9.33 30.37 10.72
N ASP A 162 -9.37 29.23 11.38
CA ASP A 162 -10.57 28.74 12.07
C ASP A 162 -11.15 29.84 12.99
N PRO A 163 -12.47 30.09 12.97
CA PRO A 163 -13.09 31.17 13.74
C PRO A 163 -12.86 31.08 15.25
N PHE A 164 -12.83 29.86 15.79
CA PHE A 164 -12.56 29.63 17.20
C PHE A 164 -11.08 29.83 17.54
N GLU A 165 -10.19 29.36 16.67
CA GLU A 165 -8.75 29.53 16.83
C GLU A 165 -8.36 31.02 16.79
N ALA A 166 -8.95 31.79 15.90
CA ALA A 166 -8.75 33.26 15.87
C ALA A 166 -9.10 33.93 17.22
N ILE A 167 -10.20 33.50 17.86
CA ILE A 167 -10.60 33.99 19.16
C ILE A 167 -9.64 33.57 20.26
N ILE A 168 -9.15 32.32 20.23
CA ILE A 168 -8.15 31.78 21.17
C ILE A 168 -6.84 32.58 21.10
N ILE A 169 -6.35 32.81 19.87
CA ILE A 169 -5.12 33.58 19.63
C ILE A 169 -5.27 35.01 20.20
N ASP A 170 -6.41 35.65 19.97
CA ASP A 170 -6.66 36.99 20.48
C ASP A 170 -6.69 37.05 22.01
N VAL A 171 -7.39 36.09 22.66
CA VAL A 171 -7.44 36.01 24.12
C VAL A 171 -6.07 35.72 24.73
N LYS A 172 -5.30 34.78 24.15
CA LYS A 172 -3.92 34.53 24.57
C LYS A 172 -3.03 35.76 24.42
N GLY A 173 -3.22 36.51 23.33
CA GLY A 173 -2.47 37.72 23.02
C GLY A 173 -2.65 38.83 24.07
N MET A 174 -3.82 38.92 24.71
CA MET A 174 -4.10 39.91 25.75
C MET A 174 -3.13 39.82 26.95
N ARG A 175 -2.63 38.64 27.25
CA ARG A 175 -1.67 38.39 28.35
C ARG A 175 -0.30 37.90 27.90
N GLY A 176 -0.11 37.66 26.60
CA GLY A 176 1.14 37.15 26.02
C GLY A 176 1.49 35.74 26.39
N ILE A 177 0.48 34.88 26.56
CA ILE A 177 0.64 33.44 26.82
C ILE A 177 0.65 32.64 25.52
N SER A 178 1.29 31.49 25.54
CA SER A 178 1.44 30.63 24.36
C SER A 178 0.57 29.36 24.42
N LEU A 179 0.41 28.79 25.61
CA LEU A 179 -0.25 27.49 25.78
C LEU A 179 -1.67 27.62 26.38
N ASP A 180 -2.56 26.75 25.97
CA ASP A 180 -3.94 26.72 26.48
C ASP A 180 -4.01 26.45 27.98
N ASN A 181 -3.10 25.65 28.53
CA ASN A 181 -3.05 25.32 29.95
C ASN A 181 -2.57 26.51 30.82
N GLU A 182 -2.06 27.58 30.23
CA GLU A 182 -1.69 28.84 30.91
C GLU A 182 -2.89 29.79 31.10
N MET A 183 -4.00 29.55 30.41
CA MET A 183 -5.21 30.37 30.54
C MET A 183 -5.84 30.24 31.94
N ASN A 184 -6.22 31.37 32.51
CA ASN A 184 -6.93 31.40 33.78
C ASN A 184 -8.45 31.31 33.59
N VAL A 185 -9.20 31.23 34.72
CA VAL A 185 -10.66 31.08 34.71
C VAL A 185 -11.38 32.20 33.99
N ASP A 186 -10.95 33.45 34.13
CA ASP A 186 -11.61 34.60 33.49
C ASP A 186 -11.43 34.59 31.98
N GLU A 187 -10.22 34.18 31.51
CA GLU A 187 -9.92 33.97 30.08
C GLU A 187 -10.79 32.85 29.48
N LEU A 188 -10.95 31.76 30.20
CA LEU A 188 -11.79 30.64 29.74
C LEU A 188 -13.29 31.02 29.71
N LYS A 189 -13.77 31.78 30.69
CA LYS A 189 -15.13 32.35 30.68
C LYS A 189 -15.34 33.30 29.49
N LEU A 190 -14.33 34.11 29.20
CA LEU A 190 -14.35 35.01 28.05
C LEU A 190 -14.41 34.24 26.72
N LEU A 191 -13.62 33.15 26.60
CA LEU A 191 -13.68 32.28 25.42
C LEU A 191 -15.07 31.70 25.22
N VAL A 192 -15.67 31.08 26.24
CA VAL A 192 -17.04 30.52 26.16
C VAL A 192 -18.03 31.56 25.67
N LYS A 193 -17.96 32.77 26.22
CA LYS A 193 -18.85 33.88 25.81
C LYS A 193 -18.65 34.24 24.34
N ARG A 194 -17.41 34.47 23.92
CA ARG A 194 -17.07 34.87 22.54
C ARG A 194 -17.37 33.76 21.54
N PHE A 195 -17.17 32.50 21.90
CA PHE A 195 -17.54 31.36 21.05
C PHE A 195 -19.04 31.29 20.80
N LYS A 196 -19.87 31.46 21.83
CA LYS A 196 -21.33 31.51 21.68
C LYS A 196 -21.78 32.68 20.83
N GLU A 197 -21.17 33.86 21.00
CA GLU A 197 -21.44 35.04 20.19
C GLU A 197 -21.08 34.79 18.71
N ALA A 198 -19.93 34.16 18.43
CA ALA A 198 -19.50 33.79 17.10
C ALA A 198 -20.46 32.76 16.46
N ILE A 199 -20.87 31.75 17.22
CA ILE A 199 -21.86 30.76 16.77
C ILE A 199 -23.16 31.46 16.33
N LYS A 200 -23.69 32.35 17.18
CA LYS A 200 -24.93 33.09 16.87
C LYS A 200 -24.77 33.98 15.64
N GLN A 201 -23.64 34.65 15.52
CA GLN A 201 -23.38 35.53 14.36
C GLN A 201 -23.30 34.77 13.06
N GLN A 202 -22.62 33.63 13.05
CA GLN A 202 -22.39 32.86 11.82
C GLN A 202 -23.55 31.93 11.46
N THR A 203 -24.22 31.32 12.44
CA THR A 203 -25.28 30.32 12.20
C THR A 203 -26.68 30.90 12.34
N GLY A 204 -26.85 32.06 13.00
CA GLY A 204 -28.14 32.66 13.35
C GLY A 204 -28.85 31.93 14.53
N LYS A 205 -28.23 30.93 15.12
CA LYS A 205 -28.80 30.10 16.21
C LYS A 205 -28.01 30.30 17.50
N ASP A 206 -28.72 30.24 18.60
CA ASP A 206 -28.07 30.18 19.92
C ASP A 206 -27.48 28.78 20.17
N PHE A 207 -26.40 28.72 20.93
CA PHE A 207 -25.82 27.46 21.40
C PHE A 207 -26.86 26.72 22.27
N PRO A 208 -27.17 25.44 22.01
CA PRO A 208 -28.23 24.72 22.73
C PRO A 208 -27.86 24.50 24.19
N THR A 209 -28.79 24.79 25.10
CA THR A 209 -28.63 24.67 26.53
C THR A 209 -29.25 23.38 27.10
N ASP A 210 -30.20 22.76 26.40
CA ASP A 210 -30.79 21.50 26.78
C ASP A 210 -29.83 20.33 26.48
N PRO A 211 -29.43 19.53 27.51
CA PRO A 211 -28.52 18.40 27.32
C PRO A 211 -29.00 17.35 26.32
N MET A 212 -30.31 17.07 26.29
CA MET A 212 -30.87 16.10 25.37
C MET A 212 -30.87 16.63 23.92
N GLU A 213 -31.10 17.93 23.72
CA GLU A 213 -30.94 18.56 22.41
C GLU A 213 -29.48 18.48 21.95
N GLN A 214 -28.53 18.75 22.84
CA GLN A 214 -27.09 18.59 22.56
C GLN A 214 -26.75 17.16 22.14
N LEU A 215 -27.27 16.16 22.88
CA LEU A 215 -27.00 14.74 22.59
C LEU A 215 -27.53 14.33 21.21
N TRP A 216 -28.75 14.69 20.89
CA TRP A 216 -29.34 14.39 19.57
C TRP A 216 -28.60 15.10 18.44
N GLY A 217 -28.19 16.35 18.66
CA GLY A 217 -27.36 17.08 17.70
C GLY A 217 -26.06 16.36 17.41
N ALA A 218 -25.37 15.90 18.46
CA ALA A 218 -24.11 15.16 18.35
C ALA A 218 -24.28 13.78 17.69
N ILE A 219 -25.31 13.01 18.06
CA ILE A 219 -25.60 11.70 17.43
C ILE A 219 -25.82 11.87 15.93
N CYS A 220 -26.63 12.83 15.53
CA CYS A 220 -26.90 13.10 14.12
C CYS A 220 -25.65 13.57 13.39
N ALA A 221 -24.82 14.43 13.99
CA ALA A 221 -23.59 14.89 13.39
C ALA A 221 -22.58 13.75 13.13
N VAL A 222 -22.54 12.77 14.03
CA VAL A 222 -21.71 11.56 13.82
C VAL A 222 -22.24 10.72 12.67
N PHE A 223 -23.56 10.56 12.51
CA PHE A 223 -24.10 9.90 11.31
C PHE A 223 -23.80 10.70 10.04
N ASP A 224 -23.97 12.03 10.06
CA ASP A 224 -23.65 12.90 8.93
C ASP A 224 -22.17 12.79 8.53
N SER A 225 -21.27 12.63 9.49
CA SER A 225 -19.83 12.50 9.24
C SER A 225 -19.44 11.27 8.38
N TRP A 226 -20.30 10.25 8.32
CA TRP A 226 -20.12 9.14 7.39
C TRP A 226 -20.10 9.58 5.92
N MET A 227 -20.81 10.67 5.60
CA MET A 227 -20.90 11.23 4.26
C MET A 227 -20.02 12.47 4.04
N ASN A 228 -19.12 12.80 4.97
CA ASN A 228 -18.10 13.83 4.77
C ASN A 228 -17.15 13.45 3.65
N GLU A 229 -16.66 14.45 2.90
CA GLU A 229 -15.75 14.23 1.75
C GLU A 229 -14.52 13.38 2.13
N ARG A 230 -13.88 13.69 3.26
CA ARG A 230 -12.71 12.93 3.76
C ARG A 230 -13.06 11.48 4.07
N ALA A 231 -14.23 11.20 4.66
CA ALA A 231 -14.67 9.84 4.96
C ALA A 231 -15.03 9.07 3.68
N ILE A 232 -15.67 9.73 2.71
CA ILE A 232 -15.97 9.16 1.39
C ILE A 232 -14.68 8.82 0.65
N LEU A 233 -13.71 9.76 0.63
CA LEU A 233 -12.43 9.55 -0.04
C LEU A 233 -11.66 8.37 0.59
N TYR A 234 -11.57 8.35 1.92
CA TYR A 234 -10.90 7.27 2.64
C TYR A 234 -11.55 5.91 2.36
N ARG A 235 -12.88 5.81 2.42
CA ARG A 235 -13.59 4.57 2.08
C ARG A 235 -13.34 4.12 0.64
N LYS A 236 -13.22 5.06 -0.30
CA LYS A 236 -12.86 4.75 -1.69
C LYS A 236 -11.47 4.14 -1.79
N MET A 237 -10.50 4.72 -1.08
CA MET A 237 -9.11 4.27 -1.09
C MET A 237 -8.97 2.87 -0.46
N GLU A 238 -9.69 2.62 0.63
CA GLU A 238 -9.62 1.37 1.39
C GLU A 238 -10.64 0.30 0.94
N GLY A 239 -11.43 0.59 -0.09
CA GLY A 239 -12.44 -0.37 -0.58
C GLY A 239 -13.59 -0.65 0.40
N ILE A 240 -13.88 0.28 1.32
CA ILE A 240 -14.92 0.13 2.34
C ILE A 240 -16.30 0.47 1.74
N PRO A 241 -17.27 -0.47 1.73
CA PRO A 241 -18.59 -0.25 1.18
C PRO A 241 -19.36 0.86 1.93
N ALA A 242 -20.08 1.70 1.18
CA ALA A 242 -20.84 2.81 1.76
C ALA A 242 -22.01 2.32 2.63
N GLU A 243 -22.59 1.18 2.29
CA GLU A 243 -23.69 0.51 2.99
C GLU A 243 -23.32 -0.08 4.35
N TRP A 244 -22.05 -0.11 4.71
CA TRP A 244 -21.64 -0.56 6.04
C TRP A 244 -22.08 0.40 7.14
N GLY A 245 -22.19 1.68 6.88
CA GLY A 245 -22.57 2.68 7.86
C GLY A 245 -21.56 2.84 9.00
N THR A 246 -21.89 3.73 9.94
CA THR A 246 -21.16 3.89 11.21
C THR A 246 -22.08 3.66 12.38
N ALA A 247 -21.60 3.00 13.43
CA ALA A 247 -22.25 3.02 14.74
C ALA A 247 -21.93 4.34 15.47
N VAL A 248 -22.74 4.66 16.46
CA VAL A 248 -22.53 5.79 17.36
C VAL A 248 -22.41 5.27 18.78
N SER A 249 -21.26 5.49 19.41
CA SER A 249 -21.04 5.13 20.82
C SER A 249 -21.14 6.37 21.69
N VAL A 250 -22.04 6.32 22.68
CA VAL A 250 -22.22 7.35 23.71
C VAL A 250 -21.68 6.77 25.02
N MET A 251 -20.73 7.47 25.64
CA MET A 251 -20.01 6.96 26.82
C MET A 251 -19.83 8.05 27.85
N ALA A 252 -19.93 7.69 29.13
CA ALA A 252 -19.64 8.61 30.24
C ALA A 252 -18.21 9.18 30.07
N MET A 253 -18.07 10.48 30.31
CA MET A 253 -16.77 11.13 30.31
C MET A 253 -15.96 10.75 31.53
N VAL A 254 -14.68 10.50 31.30
CA VAL A 254 -13.61 10.44 32.28
C VAL A 254 -12.53 11.44 31.89
N PHE A 255 -11.88 12.07 32.85
CA PHE A 255 -11.10 13.27 32.62
C PHE A 255 -9.63 13.09 32.99
N GLY A 256 -8.74 13.20 32.00
CA GLY A 256 -7.30 13.20 32.18
C GLY A 256 -6.74 14.58 32.60
N ASN A 257 -7.58 15.60 32.64
CA ASN A 257 -7.21 16.99 32.94
C ASN A 257 -7.73 17.52 34.27
N MET A 258 -7.91 16.62 35.25
CA MET A 258 -8.33 16.99 36.64
C MET A 258 -7.14 17.17 37.60
N GLY A 259 -6.01 17.65 37.10
CA GLY A 259 -4.81 17.89 37.88
C GLY A 259 -3.71 16.85 37.68
N ASN A 260 -2.68 16.91 38.52
CA ASN A 260 -1.44 16.13 38.30
C ASN A 260 -1.58 14.62 38.65
N THR A 261 -2.69 14.19 39.22
CA THR A 261 -3.03 12.76 39.43
C THR A 261 -3.86 12.20 38.29
N SER A 262 -4.08 12.99 37.28
CA SER A 262 -4.85 12.62 36.09
C SER A 262 -3.96 12.71 34.86
N ALA A 263 -4.22 11.82 33.88
CA ALA A 263 -3.47 11.73 32.64
C ALA A 263 -4.31 11.12 31.52
N THR A 264 -3.86 11.24 30.30
CA THR A 264 -4.39 10.50 29.14
C THR A 264 -3.25 9.97 28.32
N GLY A 265 -3.46 8.87 27.59
CA GLY A 265 -2.41 8.29 26.76
C GLY A 265 -2.89 7.23 25.80
N VAL A 266 -1.93 6.82 24.98
CA VAL A 266 -2.07 5.74 23.98
C VAL A 266 -0.92 4.76 24.20
N CYS A 267 -1.21 3.48 24.15
CA CYS A 267 -0.20 2.45 24.32
C CYS A 267 -0.40 1.25 23.40
N PHE A 268 0.69 0.53 23.18
CA PHE A 268 0.76 -0.63 22.31
C PHE A 268 1.37 -1.81 23.06
N SER A 269 0.76 -2.98 22.94
CA SER A 269 1.28 -4.19 23.59
C SER A 269 2.60 -4.67 23.01
N ARG A 270 2.87 -4.34 21.73
CA ARG A 270 4.16 -4.58 21.03
C ARG A 270 4.57 -3.35 20.24
N ASP A 271 5.84 -3.27 19.84
CA ASP A 271 6.32 -2.17 19.01
C ASP A 271 5.72 -2.29 17.58
N ALA A 272 4.95 -1.29 17.17
CA ALA A 272 4.27 -1.27 15.88
C ALA A 272 5.22 -1.12 14.67
N ALA A 273 6.45 -0.67 14.90
CA ALA A 273 7.44 -0.49 13.86
C ALA A 273 8.38 -1.69 13.70
N THR A 274 8.76 -2.34 14.81
CA THR A 274 9.72 -3.46 14.82
C THR A 274 9.09 -4.82 15.06
N GLY A 275 7.92 -4.86 15.69
CA GLY A 275 7.26 -6.09 16.11
C GLY A 275 7.80 -6.70 17.42
N GLU A 276 8.80 -6.08 18.02
CA GLU A 276 9.34 -6.54 19.30
C GLU A 276 8.26 -6.56 20.39
N ASN A 277 8.26 -7.60 21.21
CA ASN A 277 7.34 -7.75 22.34
C ASN A 277 7.74 -6.80 23.48
N ILE A 278 7.57 -5.50 23.24
CA ILE A 278 7.89 -4.42 24.17
C ILE A 278 6.65 -3.56 24.35
N PHE A 279 6.14 -3.52 25.59
CA PHE A 279 5.08 -2.59 25.94
C PHE A 279 5.58 -1.16 25.80
N ASN A 280 4.88 -0.32 25.05
CA ASN A 280 5.29 1.04 24.75
C ASN A 280 4.09 1.97 24.60
N GLY A 281 4.34 3.26 24.59
CA GLY A 281 3.30 4.25 24.40
C GLY A 281 3.66 5.62 24.99
N GLU A 282 2.72 6.53 24.89
CA GLU A 282 2.87 7.93 25.28
C GLU A 282 1.71 8.39 26.14
N TYR A 283 1.99 9.29 27.08
CA TYR A 283 0.97 9.88 27.94
C TYR A 283 1.27 11.37 28.22
N LEU A 284 0.24 12.10 28.59
CA LEU A 284 0.31 13.47 29.07
C LEU A 284 -0.42 13.61 30.41
N VAL A 285 0.25 14.17 31.40
CA VAL A 285 -0.34 14.53 32.67
C VAL A 285 -1.20 15.77 32.51
N ASN A 286 -2.32 15.80 33.19
CA ASN A 286 -3.28 16.91 33.17
C ASN A 286 -3.64 17.34 31.74
N ALA A 287 -4.15 16.39 30.94
CA ALA A 287 -4.48 16.55 29.51
C ALA A 287 -5.70 15.72 29.11
N GLN A 288 -6.36 16.15 28.05
CA GLN A 288 -7.38 15.35 27.36
C GLN A 288 -6.76 14.65 26.13
N GLY A 289 -7.45 13.65 25.57
CA GLY A 289 -6.96 12.86 24.44
C GLY A 289 -6.58 13.70 23.21
N GLU A 290 -7.27 14.79 22.97
CA GLU A 290 -6.97 15.75 21.90
C GLU A 290 -5.58 16.37 22.04
N ASP A 291 -5.13 16.63 23.26
CA ASP A 291 -3.83 17.26 23.53
C ASP A 291 -2.66 16.35 23.13
N VAL A 292 -2.84 15.02 23.22
CA VAL A 292 -1.85 14.02 22.77
C VAL A 292 -1.73 14.02 21.25
N VAL A 293 -2.87 14.10 20.56
CA VAL A 293 -2.92 14.03 19.09
C VAL A 293 -2.49 15.35 18.44
N ALA A 294 -2.82 16.48 19.06
CA ALA A 294 -2.54 17.82 18.53
C ALA A 294 -1.04 18.19 18.53
N GLY A 295 -0.20 17.46 19.28
CA GLY A 295 1.24 17.70 19.32
C GLY A 295 1.67 19.05 19.95
N ILE A 296 0.77 19.70 20.68
CA ILE A 296 1.00 21.02 21.31
C ILE A 296 1.98 20.89 22.48
N ARG A 297 1.96 19.78 23.17
CA ARG A 297 2.85 19.41 24.27
C ARG A 297 3.62 18.15 23.90
N THR A 298 4.89 18.06 24.29
CA THR A 298 5.70 16.84 24.09
C THR A 298 5.18 15.73 24.99
N PRO A 299 4.65 14.62 24.47
CA PRO A 299 4.22 13.50 25.29
C PRO A 299 5.39 12.83 25.98
N GLN A 300 5.12 12.26 27.15
CA GLN A 300 6.07 11.47 27.93
C GLN A 300 5.86 10.00 27.63
N GLN A 301 6.93 9.20 27.78
CA GLN A 301 6.88 7.78 27.53
C GLN A 301 6.26 7.00 28.71
N ILE A 302 5.53 5.92 28.44
CA ILE A 302 4.89 5.11 29.46
C ILE A 302 5.93 4.33 30.27
N THR A 303 6.90 3.70 29.59
CA THR A 303 7.94 2.89 30.26
C THR A 303 9.19 3.71 30.52
N LYS A 304 9.91 3.37 31.61
CA LYS A 304 11.19 4.00 31.93
C LYS A 304 12.24 3.74 30.85
N GLU A 305 12.33 2.52 30.34
CA GLU A 305 13.23 2.19 29.25
C GLU A 305 12.94 2.99 27.98
N GLY A 306 11.66 3.12 27.62
CA GLY A 306 11.23 3.96 26.50
C GLY A 306 11.58 5.42 26.69
N SER A 307 11.44 5.96 27.91
CA SER A 307 11.81 7.32 28.24
C SER A 307 13.33 7.56 28.11
N ILE A 308 14.15 6.63 28.59
CA ILE A 308 15.62 6.71 28.48
C ILE A 308 16.03 6.68 26.99
N ARG A 309 15.48 5.74 26.21
CA ARG A 309 15.74 5.64 24.76
C ARG A 309 15.33 6.91 24.02
N TRP A 310 14.14 7.44 24.31
CA TRP A 310 13.64 8.66 23.71
C TRP A 310 14.55 9.86 24.02
N ALA A 311 14.95 10.05 25.29
CA ALA A 311 15.85 11.13 25.71
C ALA A 311 17.21 11.04 25.01
N HIS A 312 17.78 9.86 24.90
CA HIS A 312 19.03 9.63 24.17
C HIS A 312 18.92 10.05 22.69
N LEU A 313 17.84 9.67 22.01
CA LEU A 313 17.59 10.06 20.61
C LEU A 313 17.41 11.57 20.44
N GLN A 314 16.85 12.25 21.45
CA GLN A 314 16.66 13.70 21.44
C GLN A 314 17.90 14.48 21.94
N GLY A 315 18.96 13.81 22.38
CA GLY A 315 20.13 14.44 22.95
C GLY A 315 19.85 15.12 24.31
N ILE A 316 18.91 14.59 25.09
CA ILE A 316 18.48 15.10 26.39
C ILE A 316 19.22 14.34 27.50
N ASP A 317 19.86 15.08 28.41
CA ASP A 317 20.55 14.50 29.56
C ASP A 317 19.57 13.86 30.56
N GLU A 318 20.03 12.81 31.25
CA GLU A 318 19.19 12.04 32.20
C GLU A 318 18.61 12.91 33.32
N GLU A 319 19.36 13.90 33.81
CA GLU A 319 18.86 14.84 34.84
C GLU A 319 17.66 15.67 34.33
N ILE A 320 17.70 16.09 33.06
CA ILE A 320 16.60 16.79 32.40
C ILE A 320 15.45 15.84 32.14
N ARG A 321 15.75 14.62 31.68
CA ARG A 321 14.73 13.58 31.43
C ARG A 321 13.90 13.32 32.70
N VAL A 322 14.57 13.00 33.82
CA VAL A 322 13.89 12.66 35.08
C VAL A 322 13.02 13.82 35.59
N THR A 323 13.47 15.07 35.40
CA THR A 323 12.76 16.25 35.91
C THR A 323 11.64 16.76 35.02
N LYS A 324 11.83 16.71 33.69
CA LYS A 324 10.88 17.27 32.71
C LYS A 324 10.07 16.23 31.95
N TYR A 325 10.62 15.05 31.74
CA TYR A 325 10.04 13.99 30.90
C TYR A 325 10.05 12.60 31.58
N PRO A 326 9.70 12.51 32.89
CA PRO A 326 9.67 11.21 33.56
C PRO A 326 8.62 10.28 32.93
N SER A 327 8.89 8.98 32.93
CA SER A 327 7.95 7.98 32.45
C SER A 327 6.73 7.83 33.38
N MET A 328 5.66 7.24 32.88
CA MET A 328 4.51 6.87 33.72
C MET A 328 4.92 5.84 34.79
N GLU A 329 5.80 4.91 34.45
CA GLU A 329 6.36 3.93 35.41
C GLU A 329 7.01 4.61 36.61
N GLU A 330 7.66 5.77 36.41
CA GLU A 330 8.29 6.55 37.49
C GLU A 330 7.31 7.45 38.25
N THR A 331 6.31 8.02 37.56
CA THR A 331 5.39 9.02 38.15
C THR A 331 4.10 8.43 38.70
N MET A 332 3.61 7.33 38.11
CA MET A 332 2.37 6.65 38.46
C MET A 332 2.55 5.11 38.51
N PRO A 333 3.44 4.56 39.34
CA PRO A 333 3.85 3.16 39.30
C PRO A 333 2.70 2.16 39.49
N GLU A 334 1.71 2.50 40.31
CA GLU A 334 0.52 1.63 40.56
C GLU A 334 -0.39 1.58 39.32
N ILE A 335 -0.57 2.71 38.65
CA ILE A 335 -1.33 2.81 37.41
C ILE A 335 -0.59 2.09 36.28
N PHE A 336 0.72 2.27 36.17
CA PHE A 336 1.54 1.58 35.22
C PHE A 336 1.44 0.07 35.37
N ALA A 337 1.50 -0.45 36.58
CA ALA A 337 1.38 -1.89 36.84
C ALA A 337 0.00 -2.45 36.44
N GLN A 338 -1.09 -1.67 36.66
CA GLN A 338 -2.43 -2.04 36.19
C GLN A 338 -2.50 -2.03 34.67
N LEU A 339 -1.96 -0.98 34.03
CA LEU A 339 -1.93 -0.82 32.58
C LEU A 339 -1.17 -1.96 31.91
N ASP A 340 0.01 -2.31 32.42
CA ASP A 340 0.83 -3.42 31.93
C ASP A 340 0.12 -4.79 32.05
N ASN A 341 -0.53 -5.04 33.17
CA ASN A 341 -1.35 -6.26 33.35
C ASN A 341 -2.51 -6.33 32.34
N ILE A 342 -3.20 -5.20 32.14
CA ILE A 342 -4.39 -5.14 31.26
C ILE A 342 -3.96 -5.30 29.79
N GLN A 343 -2.88 -4.65 29.36
CA GLN A 343 -2.40 -4.80 27.98
C GLN A 343 -2.07 -6.26 27.65
N ALA A 344 -1.39 -6.96 28.55
CA ALA A 344 -1.08 -8.38 28.39
C ALA A 344 -2.33 -9.29 28.36
N ARG A 345 -3.37 -8.93 29.13
CA ARG A 345 -4.66 -9.65 29.10
C ARG A 345 -5.40 -9.40 27.78
N LEU A 346 -5.40 -8.18 27.27
CA LEU A 346 -6.06 -7.82 26.01
C LEU A 346 -5.37 -8.48 24.82
N GLU A 347 -4.04 -8.48 24.77
CA GLU A 347 -3.30 -9.18 23.71
C GLU A 347 -3.62 -10.67 23.65
N ARG A 348 -3.62 -11.34 24.82
CA ARG A 348 -4.00 -12.77 24.90
C ARG A 348 -5.46 -13.02 24.54
N HIS A 349 -6.37 -12.13 24.96
CA HIS A 349 -7.80 -12.28 24.68
C HIS A 349 -8.13 -12.14 23.19
N TYR A 350 -7.50 -11.18 22.51
CA TYR A 350 -7.69 -10.96 21.08
C TYR A 350 -6.72 -11.77 20.20
N HIS A 351 -5.77 -12.46 20.82
CA HIS A 351 -4.70 -13.21 20.14
C HIS A 351 -3.94 -12.35 19.10
N ASP A 352 -3.80 -11.06 19.36
CA ASP A 352 -3.12 -10.11 18.48
C ASP A 352 -2.65 -8.87 19.24
N MET A 353 -1.61 -8.21 18.71
CA MET A 353 -1.12 -6.94 19.22
C MET A 353 -2.25 -5.91 19.34
N GLN A 354 -2.30 -5.22 20.47
CA GLN A 354 -3.32 -4.23 20.78
C GLN A 354 -2.79 -2.81 20.78
N ASP A 355 -3.57 -1.91 20.21
CA ASP A 355 -3.49 -0.45 20.28
C ASP A 355 -4.61 0.01 21.21
N MET A 356 -4.27 0.70 22.29
CA MET A 356 -5.18 1.02 23.39
C MET A 356 -5.14 2.51 23.72
N GLU A 357 -6.32 3.07 23.95
CA GLU A 357 -6.47 4.44 24.47
C GLU A 357 -6.95 4.35 25.95
N PHE A 358 -6.29 5.10 26.82
CA PHE A 358 -6.62 5.11 28.23
C PHE A 358 -6.64 6.53 28.82
N THR A 359 -7.34 6.67 29.92
CA THR A 359 -7.39 7.89 30.75
C THR A 359 -7.23 7.52 32.22
N VAL A 360 -6.45 8.30 32.94
CA VAL A 360 -6.35 8.23 34.41
C VAL A 360 -7.07 9.43 34.97
N GLN A 361 -8.13 9.19 35.71
CA GLN A 361 -8.85 10.25 36.43
C GLN A 361 -8.61 10.11 37.94
N GLU A 362 -7.90 11.06 38.53
CA GLU A 362 -7.60 11.09 39.95
C GLU A 362 -7.11 9.74 40.51
N GLY A 363 -6.12 9.14 39.83
CA GLY A 363 -5.54 7.86 40.21
C GLY A 363 -6.37 6.62 39.83
N HIS A 364 -7.45 6.74 39.08
CA HIS A 364 -8.23 5.64 38.56
C HIS A 364 -8.06 5.47 37.08
N LEU A 365 -7.67 4.25 36.65
CA LEU A 365 -7.42 3.91 35.26
C LEU A 365 -8.72 3.52 34.53
N TRP A 366 -8.90 4.06 33.33
CA TRP A 366 -10.02 3.77 32.43
C TRP A 366 -9.53 3.50 31.03
N PHE A 367 -10.10 2.48 30.36
CA PHE A 367 -9.86 2.20 28.94
C PHE A 367 -10.98 2.79 28.09
N LEU A 368 -10.60 3.53 27.05
CA LEU A 368 -11.56 4.18 26.16
C LEU A 368 -11.70 3.45 24.82
N GLN A 369 -10.67 2.70 24.41
CA GLN A 369 -10.64 1.95 23.18
C GLN A 369 -9.55 0.89 23.23
N THR A 370 -9.79 -0.24 22.58
CA THR A 370 -8.78 -1.20 22.13
C THR A 370 -9.07 -1.62 20.70
N ARG A 371 -8.03 -1.88 19.94
CA ARG A 371 -8.10 -2.42 18.58
C ARG A 371 -6.83 -3.18 18.25
N ASN A 372 -6.89 -4.06 17.24
CA ASN A 372 -5.68 -4.65 16.69
C ASN A 372 -4.78 -3.55 16.12
N GLY A 373 -3.53 -3.53 16.55
CA GLY A 373 -2.61 -2.45 16.23
C GLY A 373 -2.22 -2.43 14.75
N LYS A 374 -2.31 -1.25 14.12
CA LYS A 374 -1.68 -1.03 12.81
C LYS A 374 -0.17 -1.13 12.97
N ARG A 375 0.49 -1.75 11.99
CA ARG A 375 1.91 -2.10 12.08
C ARG A 375 2.59 -2.06 10.72
N THR A 376 3.91 -1.91 10.71
CA THR A 376 4.74 -2.01 9.50
C THR A 376 4.77 -3.44 8.98
N GLY A 377 5.27 -3.63 7.76
CA GLY A 377 5.48 -4.97 7.19
C GLY A 377 6.45 -5.82 8.02
N THR A 378 7.52 -5.22 8.53
CA THR A 378 8.49 -5.89 9.43
C THR A 378 7.81 -6.35 10.72
N ALA A 379 7.08 -5.46 11.38
CA ALA A 379 6.35 -5.80 12.60
C ALA A 379 5.26 -6.85 12.35
N MET A 380 4.57 -6.78 11.22
CA MET A 380 3.53 -7.75 10.83
C MET A 380 4.08 -9.18 10.79
N VAL A 381 5.20 -9.40 10.11
CA VAL A 381 5.81 -10.73 10.00
C VAL A 381 6.32 -11.20 11.36
N LYS A 382 7.05 -10.34 12.07
CA LYS A 382 7.58 -10.69 13.39
C LYS A 382 6.49 -11.05 14.38
N ILE A 383 5.44 -10.23 14.50
CA ILE A 383 4.33 -10.48 15.43
C ILE A 383 3.58 -11.78 15.07
N ALA A 384 3.32 -12.02 13.78
CA ALA A 384 2.68 -13.25 13.36
C ALA A 384 3.49 -14.50 13.73
N MET A 385 4.82 -14.46 13.53
CA MET A 385 5.69 -15.58 13.89
C MET A 385 5.84 -15.74 15.40
N ASP A 386 5.99 -14.65 16.15
CA ASP A 386 6.08 -14.70 17.61
C ASP A 386 4.79 -15.29 18.23
N LEU A 387 3.62 -14.82 17.83
CA LEU A 387 2.34 -15.34 18.33
C LEU A 387 2.10 -16.81 17.94
N LEU A 388 2.59 -17.24 16.78
CA LEU A 388 2.60 -18.65 16.39
C LEU A 388 3.48 -19.49 17.31
N HIS A 389 4.70 -19.04 17.60
CA HIS A 389 5.63 -19.73 18.49
C HIS A 389 5.14 -19.74 19.95
N GLU A 390 4.48 -18.69 20.38
CA GLU A 390 3.84 -18.60 21.71
C GLU A 390 2.60 -19.51 21.82
N GLY A 391 2.12 -20.07 20.70
CA GLY A 391 0.93 -20.94 20.65
C GLY A 391 -0.39 -20.16 20.76
N GLU A 392 -0.35 -18.84 20.59
CA GLU A 392 -1.54 -17.97 20.63
C GLU A 392 -2.38 -18.04 19.35
N ILE A 393 -1.74 -18.36 18.21
CA ILE A 393 -2.40 -18.54 16.92
C ILE A 393 -1.85 -19.80 16.22
N ASP A 394 -2.63 -20.35 15.29
CA ASP A 394 -2.19 -21.42 14.42
C ASP A 394 -1.51 -20.92 13.12
N GLU A 395 -0.93 -21.83 12.36
CA GLU A 395 -0.23 -21.51 11.11
C GLU A 395 -1.14 -20.85 10.06
N LYS A 396 -2.38 -21.27 9.97
CA LYS A 396 -3.35 -20.69 9.03
C LYS A 396 -3.68 -19.25 9.39
N THR A 397 -3.95 -19.00 10.66
CA THR A 397 -4.19 -17.64 11.18
C THR A 397 -2.98 -16.74 10.96
N ALA A 398 -1.75 -17.26 11.16
CA ALA A 398 -0.52 -16.51 10.90
C ALA A 398 -0.42 -16.08 9.42
N LEU A 399 -0.74 -16.98 8.48
CA LEU A 399 -0.77 -16.66 7.05
C LEU A 399 -1.85 -15.63 6.71
N GLU A 400 -3.07 -15.80 7.23
CA GLU A 400 -4.21 -14.91 6.96
C GLU A 400 -4.00 -13.48 7.47
N ARG A 401 -3.28 -13.32 8.58
CA ARG A 401 -3.02 -12.00 9.18
C ARG A 401 -1.95 -11.19 8.47
N CYS A 402 -1.11 -11.82 7.68
CA CYS A 402 -0.08 -11.13 6.91
C CYS A 402 -0.70 -10.53 5.64
N GLU A 403 -0.61 -9.22 5.48
CA GLU A 403 -1.03 -8.53 4.26
C GLU A 403 0.05 -8.66 3.19
N PRO A 404 -0.21 -9.35 2.05
CA PRO A 404 0.84 -9.64 1.07
C PRO A 404 1.59 -8.41 0.57
N ASN A 405 0.89 -7.31 0.30
CA ASN A 405 1.51 -6.08 -0.21
C ASN A 405 2.47 -5.41 0.79
N LYS A 406 2.31 -5.63 2.08
CA LYS A 406 3.24 -5.11 3.09
C LYS A 406 4.58 -5.81 3.11
N LEU A 407 4.70 -7.01 2.51
CA LEU A 407 5.99 -7.66 2.35
C LEU A 407 6.95 -6.86 1.47
N ASP A 408 6.42 -5.99 0.61
CA ASP A 408 7.23 -5.12 -0.23
C ASP A 408 8.20 -4.24 0.57
N GLU A 409 7.79 -3.80 1.76
CA GLU A 409 8.64 -3.03 2.70
C GLU A 409 9.89 -3.79 3.15
N LEU A 410 9.84 -5.12 3.14
CA LEU A 410 10.93 -6.00 3.60
C LEU A 410 11.96 -6.32 2.52
N LEU A 411 11.67 -6.01 1.28
CA LEU A 411 12.45 -6.45 0.12
C LEU A 411 13.38 -5.36 -0.41
N HIS A 412 13.25 -4.13 0.10
CA HIS A 412 13.98 -2.97 -0.36
C HIS A 412 14.85 -2.35 0.74
N PRO A 413 15.95 -1.65 0.39
CA PRO A 413 16.75 -0.92 1.36
C PRO A 413 15.91 0.07 2.17
N VAL A 414 16.29 0.31 3.41
CA VAL A 414 15.64 1.26 4.32
C VAL A 414 16.66 2.26 4.84
N PHE A 415 16.19 3.44 5.27
CA PHE A 415 17.07 4.39 5.95
C PHE A 415 17.40 3.96 7.37
N ASP A 416 18.61 4.29 7.80
CA ASP A 416 18.96 4.23 9.21
C ASP A 416 18.08 5.20 9.99
N LYS A 417 17.45 4.71 11.07
CA LYS A 417 16.46 5.50 11.85
C LYS A 417 17.07 6.77 12.48
N GLU A 418 18.30 6.67 12.97
CA GLU A 418 18.97 7.82 13.59
C GLU A 418 19.39 8.87 12.56
N ALA A 419 19.84 8.41 11.39
CA ALA A 419 20.18 9.29 10.28
C ALA A 419 18.93 9.99 9.74
N LEU A 420 17.83 9.25 9.59
CA LEU A 420 16.55 9.76 9.09
C LEU A 420 15.94 10.82 10.04
N ALA A 421 16.05 10.63 11.35
CA ALA A 421 15.51 11.57 12.34
C ALA A 421 16.20 12.96 12.28
N LYS A 422 17.43 13.01 11.73
CA LYS A 422 18.21 14.26 11.55
C LYS A 422 18.06 14.86 10.15
N ALA A 423 17.42 14.14 9.23
CA ALA A 423 17.31 14.53 7.84
C ALA A 423 16.34 15.70 7.66
N LYS A 424 16.71 16.64 6.79
CA LYS A 424 15.85 17.77 6.40
C LYS A 424 15.01 17.35 5.19
N THR A 425 13.70 17.23 5.37
CA THR A 425 12.77 17.04 4.26
C THR A 425 12.72 18.27 3.38
N LEU A 426 12.94 18.09 2.07
CA LEU A 426 12.86 19.16 1.06
C LEU A 426 11.47 19.25 0.45
N THR A 427 10.93 18.12 0.03
CA THR A 427 9.64 18.02 -0.65
C THR A 427 9.09 16.61 -0.56
N ARG A 428 7.89 16.41 -1.09
CA ARG A 428 7.23 15.12 -1.19
C ARG A 428 6.65 14.93 -2.59
N GLY A 429 6.84 13.72 -3.13
CA GLY A 429 6.16 13.24 -4.33
C GLY A 429 5.31 12.01 -4.05
N LEU A 430 4.95 11.28 -5.08
CA LEU A 430 4.24 10.00 -4.97
C LEU A 430 5.23 8.87 -4.66
N PRO A 431 4.88 7.95 -3.73
CA PRO A 431 5.67 6.76 -3.42
C PRO A 431 5.54 5.73 -4.55
N ALA A 432 6.28 5.95 -5.63
CA ALA A 432 6.12 5.23 -6.89
C ALA A 432 6.74 3.84 -6.90
N SER A 433 7.87 3.66 -6.22
CA SER A 433 8.50 2.35 -6.02
C SER A 433 9.22 2.34 -4.67
N PRO A 434 8.99 1.35 -3.82
CA PRO A 434 9.42 1.37 -2.42
C PRO A 434 10.95 1.32 -2.28
N GLY A 435 11.41 1.60 -1.05
CA GLY A 435 12.80 1.57 -0.66
C GLY A 435 13.36 2.95 -0.34
N ALA A 436 14.59 2.94 0.12
CA ALA A 436 15.40 4.13 0.42
C ALA A 436 16.59 4.18 -0.52
N ALA A 437 16.85 5.34 -1.10
CA ALA A 437 18.03 5.56 -1.93
C ALA A 437 18.73 6.84 -1.53
N CYS A 438 20.05 6.80 -1.56
CA CYS A 438 20.92 7.94 -1.36
C CYS A 438 22.02 7.94 -2.42
N GLY A 439 22.33 9.08 -2.98
CA GLY A 439 23.41 9.20 -3.93
C GLY A 439 23.61 10.61 -4.44
N GLN A 440 24.64 10.77 -5.27
CA GLN A 440 24.93 12.03 -5.93
C GLN A 440 23.95 12.26 -7.08
N VAL A 441 23.42 13.46 -7.18
CA VAL A 441 22.45 13.84 -8.21
C VAL A 441 23.10 13.84 -9.60
N VAL A 442 22.45 13.18 -10.53
CA VAL A 442 22.74 13.27 -11.97
C VAL A 442 21.44 13.53 -12.73
N PHE A 443 21.53 14.29 -13.83
CA PHE A 443 20.38 14.71 -14.62
C PHE A 443 20.21 13.95 -15.94
N PHE A 444 21.20 13.18 -16.34
CA PHE A 444 21.21 12.43 -17.59
C PHE A 444 21.54 10.96 -17.37
N ALA A 445 20.92 10.10 -18.15
CA ALA A 445 21.12 8.65 -18.07
C ALA A 445 22.59 8.25 -18.29
N ASP A 446 23.25 8.85 -19.29
CA ASP A 446 24.67 8.57 -19.61
C ASP A 446 25.61 8.95 -18.45
N ASP A 447 25.26 10.02 -17.70
CA ASP A 447 26.04 10.41 -16.51
C ASP A 447 25.81 9.41 -15.36
N ALA A 448 24.60 8.89 -15.23
CA ALA A 448 24.30 7.86 -14.23
C ALA A 448 25.13 6.59 -14.47
N GLU A 449 25.17 6.12 -15.70
CA GLU A 449 25.97 4.95 -16.09
C GLU A 449 27.46 5.19 -15.83
N ARG A 450 28.00 6.29 -16.37
CA ARG A 450 29.41 6.62 -16.20
C ARG A 450 29.81 6.75 -14.74
N TRP A 451 29.05 7.46 -13.93
CA TRP A 451 29.38 7.65 -12.51
C TRP A 451 29.23 6.35 -11.72
N HIS A 452 28.29 5.49 -12.07
CA HIS A 452 28.19 4.17 -11.49
C HIS A 452 29.43 3.30 -11.82
N GLU A 453 29.90 3.32 -13.06
CA GLU A 453 31.16 2.65 -13.46
C GLU A 453 32.38 3.19 -12.70
N GLU A 454 32.38 4.47 -12.35
CA GLU A 454 33.40 5.10 -11.47
C GLU A 454 33.25 4.70 -9.99
N GLY A 455 32.25 3.87 -9.63
CA GLY A 455 31.98 3.42 -8.28
C GLY A 455 31.20 4.41 -7.40
N LYS A 456 30.56 5.42 -7.99
CA LYS A 456 29.72 6.38 -7.30
C LYS A 456 28.28 5.87 -7.19
N GLN A 457 27.63 6.15 -6.06
CA GLN A 457 26.20 5.99 -5.91
C GLN A 457 25.50 7.23 -6.45
N VAL A 458 24.50 7.06 -7.32
CA VAL A 458 23.82 8.17 -7.97
C VAL A 458 22.31 8.09 -7.81
N VAL A 459 21.68 9.25 -7.72
CA VAL A 459 20.22 9.43 -7.80
C VAL A 459 19.94 10.19 -9.09
N MET A 460 19.19 9.57 -9.98
CA MET A 460 18.83 10.18 -11.26
C MET A 460 17.61 11.09 -11.08
N VAL A 461 17.76 12.36 -11.44
CA VAL A 461 16.74 13.40 -11.28
C VAL A 461 16.30 13.90 -12.65
N ARG A 462 15.02 13.69 -12.99
CA ARG A 462 14.46 14.02 -14.30
C ARG A 462 13.15 14.78 -14.18
N ILE A 463 12.76 15.52 -15.21
CA ILE A 463 11.38 16.01 -15.32
C ILE A 463 10.44 14.82 -15.47
N GLU A 464 10.75 13.92 -16.37
CA GLU A 464 10.11 12.63 -16.60
C GLU A 464 11.13 11.69 -17.26
N THR A 465 10.93 10.38 -17.20
CA THR A 465 11.81 9.40 -17.85
C THR A 465 11.17 8.86 -19.12
N SER A 466 12.02 8.41 -20.05
CA SER A 466 11.66 7.76 -21.28
C SER A 466 12.35 6.39 -21.40
N PRO A 467 11.97 5.53 -22.37
CA PRO A 467 12.66 4.26 -22.59
C PRO A 467 14.18 4.38 -22.84
N GLU A 468 14.64 5.52 -23.33
CA GLU A 468 16.07 5.81 -23.53
C GLU A 468 16.86 5.95 -22.24
N ASP A 469 16.17 6.25 -21.14
CA ASP A 469 16.77 6.39 -19.81
C ASP A 469 16.99 5.06 -19.05
N LEU A 470 16.60 3.93 -19.63
CA LEU A 470 16.60 2.61 -18.98
C LEU A 470 17.95 2.21 -18.36
N ALA A 471 19.05 2.40 -19.14
CA ALA A 471 20.39 2.05 -18.67
C ALA A 471 20.81 2.93 -17.48
N GLY A 472 20.55 4.24 -17.54
CA GLY A 472 20.77 5.15 -16.42
C GLY A 472 19.90 4.86 -15.20
N MET A 473 18.65 4.49 -15.41
CA MET A 473 17.76 4.07 -14.32
C MET A 473 18.26 2.80 -13.62
N SER A 474 18.81 1.86 -14.39
CA SER A 474 19.40 0.63 -13.85
C SER A 474 20.66 0.92 -13.04
N ALA A 475 21.51 1.85 -13.50
CA ALA A 475 22.73 2.25 -12.83
C ALA A 475 22.50 3.08 -11.56
N ALA A 476 21.40 3.82 -11.48
CA ALA A 476 21.07 4.66 -10.33
C ALA A 476 20.59 3.84 -9.11
N GLU A 477 20.86 4.34 -7.91
CA GLU A 477 20.28 3.82 -6.66
C GLU A 477 18.79 4.15 -6.54
N GLY A 478 18.38 5.30 -7.05
CA GLY A 478 17.00 5.74 -7.06
C GLY A 478 16.69 6.77 -8.14
N ILE A 479 15.41 6.92 -8.41
CA ILE A 479 14.88 7.80 -9.44
C ILE A 479 13.92 8.81 -8.84
N LEU A 480 14.11 10.09 -9.13
CA LEU A 480 13.24 11.19 -8.74
C LEU A 480 12.74 11.91 -9.98
N THR A 481 11.42 12.05 -10.11
CA THR A 481 10.83 12.80 -11.21
C THR A 481 9.94 13.95 -10.74
N ALA A 482 9.99 15.09 -11.46
CA ALA A 482 9.12 16.23 -11.22
C ALA A 482 7.67 15.95 -11.66
N ARG A 483 7.48 15.14 -12.69
CA ARG A 483 6.19 14.76 -13.26
C ARG A 483 6.01 13.25 -13.26
N GLY A 484 4.77 12.83 -13.43
CA GLY A 484 4.40 11.43 -13.53
C GLY A 484 3.60 10.94 -12.35
N GLY A 485 2.69 10.02 -12.61
CA GLY A 485 1.86 9.32 -11.64
C GLY A 485 2.42 7.94 -11.31
N MET A 486 1.64 7.15 -10.59
CA MET A 486 1.98 5.76 -10.22
C MET A 486 2.08 4.80 -11.42
N THR A 487 1.55 5.20 -12.57
CA THR A 487 1.59 4.45 -13.85
C THR A 487 2.57 5.05 -14.87
N SER A 488 3.33 6.09 -14.48
CA SER A 488 4.35 6.69 -15.35
C SER A 488 5.46 5.70 -15.69
N HIS A 489 6.18 5.95 -16.76
CA HIS A 489 7.34 5.14 -17.17
C HIS A 489 8.34 4.97 -16.02
N ALA A 490 8.70 6.07 -15.32
CA ALA A 490 9.59 6.02 -14.17
C ALA A 490 9.08 5.06 -13.08
N ALA A 491 7.81 5.17 -12.72
CA ALA A 491 7.20 4.34 -11.68
C ALA A 491 7.16 2.84 -12.05
N VAL A 492 6.73 2.53 -13.26
CA VAL A 492 6.58 1.14 -13.73
C VAL A 492 7.94 0.46 -13.88
N VAL A 493 8.88 1.14 -14.51
CA VAL A 493 10.22 0.61 -14.75
C VAL A 493 11.01 0.46 -13.45
N ALA A 494 10.97 1.46 -12.56
CA ALA A 494 11.65 1.38 -11.27
C ALA A 494 11.15 0.21 -10.44
N ARG A 495 9.83 -0.01 -10.40
CA ARG A 495 9.24 -1.19 -9.72
C ARG A 495 9.70 -2.50 -10.34
N GLY A 496 9.74 -2.57 -11.65
CA GLY A 496 10.24 -3.75 -12.35
C GLY A 496 11.71 -4.05 -12.06
N MET A 497 12.52 -3.03 -11.86
CA MET A 497 13.95 -3.14 -11.51
C MET A 497 14.21 -3.26 -10.00
N GLY A 498 13.20 -3.13 -9.15
CA GLY A 498 13.37 -3.06 -7.70
C GLY A 498 14.11 -1.80 -7.21
N LYS A 499 14.08 -0.72 -7.98
CA LYS A 499 14.74 0.55 -7.65
C LYS A 499 13.78 1.50 -6.95
N CYS A 500 14.28 2.21 -5.96
CA CYS A 500 13.54 3.26 -5.26
C CYS A 500 13.09 4.36 -6.24
N CYS A 501 11.84 4.78 -6.19
CA CYS A 501 11.34 5.85 -7.05
C CYS A 501 10.35 6.75 -6.33
N VAL A 502 10.57 8.04 -6.46
CA VAL A 502 9.63 9.10 -6.10
C VAL A 502 9.23 9.84 -7.37
N SER A 503 7.96 9.78 -7.73
CA SER A 503 7.40 10.42 -8.92
C SER A 503 6.56 11.64 -8.58
N GLY A 504 6.43 12.57 -9.54
CA GLY A 504 5.48 13.67 -9.40
C GLY A 504 5.79 14.64 -8.28
N ALA A 505 7.06 14.84 -7.97
CA ALA A 505 7.53 15.86 -7.02
C ALA A 505 7.42 17.26 -7.66
N GLY A 506 6.21 17.82 -7.71
CA GLY A 506 5.89 19.02 -8.47
C GLY A 506 6.60 20.31 -8.01
N ALA A 507 7.16 20.33 -6.80
CA ALA A 507 8.00 21.44 -6.31
C ALA A 507 9.39 21.45 -6.95
N LEU A 508 9.77 20.40 -7.67
CA LEU A 508 11.08 20.25 -8.30
C LEU A 508 11.14 21.01 -9.63
N ASN A 509 11.99 22.00 -9.70
CA ASN A 509 12.25 22.76 -10.94
C ASN A 509 13.65 22.45 -11.48
N ILE A 510 13.70 21.69 -12.58
CA ILE A 510 14.96 21.20 -13.16
C ILE A 510 15.41 22.10 -14.31
N ASN A 511 16.67 22.51 -14.27
CA ASN A 511 17.35 23.19 -15.35
C ASN A 511 18.48 22.29 -15.88
N TYR A 512 18.20 21.52 -16.93
CA TYR A 512 19.17 20.62 -17.55
C TYR A 512 20.41 21.32 -18.08
N LYS A 513 20.27 22.55 -18.60
CA LYS A 513 21.39 23.32 -19.17
C LYS A 513 22.35 23.79 -18.08
N ALA A 514 21.83 24.18 -16.95
CA ALA A 514 22.61 24.59 -15.77
C ALA A 514 23.03 23.38 -14.91
N ARG A 515 22.46 22.18 -15.16
CA ARG A 515 22.65 20.99 -14.33
C ARG A 515 22.31 21.24 -12.87
N THR A 516 21.15 21.83 -12.64
CA THR A 516 20.63 22.16 -11.30
C THR A 516 19.17 21.80 -11.16
N ALA A 517 18.75 21.55 -9.93
CA ALA A 517 17.36 21.46 -9.54
C ALA A 517 17.08 22.42 -8.38
N GLU A 518 15.95 23.10 -8.40
CA GLU A 518 15.51 23.97 -7.32
C GLU A 518 14.27 23.39 -6.65
N ILE A 519 14.30 23.33 -5.32
CA ILE A 519 13.19 22.86 -4.48
C ILE A 519 13.04 23.84 -3.31
N ASP A 520 11.94 24.59 -3.29
CA ASP A 520 11.62 25.54 -2.20
C ASP A 520 12.81 26.45 -1.81
N GLY A 521 13.48 27.03 -2.81
CA GLY A 521 14.63 27.93 -2.64
C GLY A 521 15.96 27.23 -2.33
N ASN A 522 16.01 25.90 -2.25
CA ASN A 522 17.25 25.16 -2.16
C ASN A 522 17.70 24.77 -3.57
N ILE A 523 18.91 25.16 -3.95
CA ILE A 523 19.49 24.82 -5.26
C ILE A 523 20.40 23.60 -5.05
N ILE A 524 20.11 22.54 -5.84
CA ILE A 524 20.85 21.29 -5.86
C ILE A 524 21.62 21.23 -7.16
N HIS A 525 22.91 21.07 -7.07
CA HIS A 525 23.82 20.93 -8.22
C HIS A 525 24.07 19.45 -8.53
N GLU A 526 24.46 19.18 -9.77
CA GLU A 526 24.95 17.84 -10.13
C GLU A 526 26.13 17.46 -9.23
N GLY A 527 26.09 16.27 -8.64
CA GLY A 527 27.06 15.78 -7.67
C GLY A 527 26.74 16.05 -6.22
N ASP A 528 25.76 16.90 -5.91
CA ASP A 528 25.26 17.04 -4.54
C ASP A 528 24.54 15.77 -4.08
N TYR A 529 24.60 15.44 -2.79
CA TYR A 529 23.88 14.28 -2.25
C TYR A 529 22.41 14.58 -2.04
N LEU A 530 21.59 13.65 -2.47
CA LEU A 530 20.13 13.64 -2.26
C LEU A 530 19.70 12.27 -1.79
N SER A 531 18.74 12.24 -0.91
CA SER A 531 18.13 10.98 -0.42
C SER A 531 16.65 10.99 -0.67
N ILE A 532 16.11 9.86 -1.14
CA ILE A 532 14.68 9.71 -1.45
C ILE A 532 14.10 8.46 -0.79
N ASN A 533 12.87 8.59 -0.30
CA ASN A 533 12.11 7.50 0.29
C ASN A 533 10.95 7.11 -0.64
N GLY A 534 11.14 6.05 -1.39
CA GLY A 534 10.13 5.56 -2.33
C GLY A 534 8.90 4.95 -1.64
N SER A 535 8.97 4.63 -0.35
CA SER A 535 7.83 4.10 0.42
C SER A 535 6.92 5.21 0.95
N THR A 536 7.45 6.41 1.23
CA THR A 536 6.69 7.55 1.76
C THR A 536 6.55 8.70 0.77
N GLY A 537 7.38 8.75 -0.27
CA GLY A 537 7.43 9.84 -1.25
C GLY A 537 8.28 11.04 -0.81
N GLU A 538 8.97 10.98 0.32
CA GLU A 538 9.76 12.07 0.87
C GLU A 538 11.13 12.18 0.20
N VAL A 539 11.58 13.44 0.03
CA VAL A 539 12.89 13.79 -0.53
C VAL A 539 13.66 14.58 0.52
N TYR A 540 14.87 14.14 0.81
CA TYR A 540 15.74 14.73 1.85
C TYR A 540 16.99 15.33 1.27
N LEU A 541 17.42 16.47 1.84
CA LEU A 541 18.69 17.11 1.50
C LEU A 541 19.85 16.34 2.12
N GLY A 542 20.86 16.07 1.30
CA GLY A 542 22.12 15.47 1.76
C GLY A 542 22.08 13.94 1.82
N GLU A 543 23.11 13.41 2.45
CA GLU A 543 23.33 11.97 2.59
C GLU A 543 22.62 11.43 3.83
N VAL A 544 21.63 10.56 3.63
CA VAL A 544 20.99 9.79 4.68
C VAL A 544 21.39 8.33 4.50
N THR A 545 22.07 7.77 5.45
CA THR A 545 22.60 6.40 5.39
C THR A 545 21.47 5.38 5.21
N THR A 546 21.65 4.47 4.25
CA THR A 546 20.74 3.36 4.01
C THR A 546 21.29 2.06 4.57
N LYS A 547 20.40 1.13 4.91
CA LYS A 547 20.70 -0.28 5.24
C LYS A 547 20.03 -1.19 4.23
N PRO A 548 20.70 -2.29 3.79
CA PRO A 548 20.04 -3.27 2.93
C PRO A 548 18.84 -3.86 3.66
N ALA A 549 17.86 -4.35 2.88
CA ALA A 549 16.74 -5.09 3.42
C ALA A 549 17.25 -6.33 4.16
N GLU A 550 16.92 -6.46 5.42
CA GLU A 550 17.24 -7.66 6.19
C GLU A 550 16.14 -8.71 5.97
N VAL A 551 16.50 -9.81 5.33
CA VAL A 551 15.66 -11.01 5.34
C VAL A 551 15.81 -11.63 6.73
N THR A 552 14.87 -11.30 7.63
CA THR A 552 14.85 -11.84 8.98
C THR A 552 14.58 -13.34 8.98
N GLY A 553 14.95 -14.03 10.07
CA GLY A 553 14.59 -15.43 10.26
C GLY A 553 13.07 -15.65 10.25
N ASP A 554 12.31 -14.70 10.75
CA ASP A 554 10.84 -14.71 10.76
C ASP A 554 10.26 -14.66 9.33
N PHE A 555 10.85 -13.85 8.45
CA PHE A 555 10.47 -13.81 7.05
C PHE A 555 10.71 -15.16 6.34
N ALA A 556 11.85 -15.80 6.59
CA ALA A 556 12.16 -17.14 6.05
C ALA A 556 11.13 -18.17 6.55
N GLN A 557 10.76 -18.13 7.83
CA GLN A 557 9.75 -19.02 8.40
C GLN A 557 8.36 -18.80 7.79
N LEU A 558 7.97 -17.54 7.55
CA LEU A 558 6.74 -17.22 6.84
C LEU A 558 6.75 -17.81 5.42
N MET A 559 7.88 -17.71 4.71
CA MET A 559 8.01 -18.27 3.37
C MET A 559 7.97 -19.81 3.39
N ASP A 560 8.50 -20.46 4.43
CA ASP A 560 8.38 -21.92 4.61
C ASP A 560 6.93 -22.33 4.84
N LEU A 561 6.16 -21.58 5.61
CA LEU A 561 4.72 -21.80 5.77
C LEU A 561 3.98 -21.61 4.44
N CYS A 562 4.32 -20.58 3.66
CA CYS A 562 3.76 -20.39 2.33
C CYS A 562 4.01 -21.61 1.42
N HIS A 563 5.22 -22.14 1.43
CA HIS A 563 5.57 -23.34 0.66
C HIS A 563 4.79 -24.58 1.13
N LYS A 564 4.57 -24.72 2.43
CA LYS A 564 3.83 -25.86 3.03
C LYS A 564 2.37 -25.91 2.58
N TYR A 565 1.72 -24.75 2.49
CA TYR A 565 0.25 -24.67 2.24
C TYR A 565 -0.12 -24.40 0.79
N SER A 566 0.72 -23.72 0.01
CA SER A 566 0.37 -23.34 -1.37
C SER A 566 0.37 -24.53 -2.31
N ARG A 567 -0.70 -24.65 -3.09
CA ARG A 567 -0.78 -25.54 -4.26
C ARG A 567 -0.18 -24.87 -5.49
N LEU A 568 -0.53 -23.61 -5.68
CA LEU A 568 -0.09 -22.79 -6.80
C LEU A 568 1.41 -22.49 -6.68
N LYS A 569 2.16 -22.80 -7.75
CA LYS A 569 3.58 -22.49 -7.84
C LYS A 569 3.79 -21.01 -8.21
N VAL A 570 4.91 -20.45 -7.81
CA VAL A 570 5.30 -19.10 -8.17
C VAL A 570 6.59 -19.12 -8.96
N ARG A 571 6.52 -18.66 -10.20
CA ARG A 571 7.65 -18.43 -11.10
C ARG A 571 7.94 -16.93 -11.20
N THR A 572 9.02 -16.59 -11.86
CA THR A 572 9.39 -15.19 -12.10
C THR A 572 9.40 -14.82 -13.59
N ASN A 573 9.20 -13.53 -13.87
CA ASN A 573 9.51 -12.91 -15.13
C ASN A 573 10.94 -12.38 -15.05
N ALA A 574 11.86 -12.96 -15.79
CA ALA A 574 13.27 -12.61 -15.74
C ALA A 574 13.91 -12.72 -17.13
N ASP A 575 14.65 -11.70 -17.52
CA ASP A 575 15.26 -11.58 -18.82
C ASP A 575 16.80 -11.57 -18.73
N THR A 576 17.34 -11.55 -17.52
CA THR A 576 18.79 -11.59 -17.20
C THR A 576 19.12 -12.67 -16.18
N PRO A 577 20.38 -13.19 -16.15
CA PRO A 577 20.81 -14.12 -15.10
C PRO A 577 20.69 -13.53 -13.69
N HIS A 578 20.98 -12.25 -13.54
CA HIS A 578 20.87 -11.56 -12.24
C HIS A 578 19.43 -11.58 -11.70
N ASP A 579 18.45 -11.22 -12.51
CA ASP A 579 17.03 -11.24 -12.12
C ASP A 579 16.58 -12.65 -11.76
N ALA A 580 17.05 -13.65 -12.51
CA ALA A 580 16.78 -15.04 -12.24
C ALA A 580 17.34 -15.50 -10.87
N GLU A 581 18.56 -15.09 -10.54
CA GLU A 581 19.20 -15.39 -9.24
C GLU A 581 18.47 -14.70 -8.08
N VAL A 582 18.12 -13.43 -8.24
CA VAL A 582 17.35 -12.67 -7.22
C VAL A 582 16.01 -13.37 -6.96
N ALA A 583 15.27 -13.70 -8.01
CA ALA A 583 13.98 -14.37 -7.88
C ALA A 583 14.12 -15.77 -7.24
N ARG A 584 15.13 -16.53 -7.62
CA ARG A 584 15.43 -17.85 -7.02
C ARG A 584 15.70 -17.73 -5.52
N ASN A 585 16.43 -16.69 -5.10
CA ASN A 585 16.69 -16.42 -3.68
C ASN A 585 15.41 -16.09 -2.92
N PHE A 586 14.42 -15.47 -3.57
CA PHE A 586 13.09 -15.26 -3.01
C PHE A 586 12.17 -16.47 -3.09
N GLY A 587 12.67 -17.60 -3.64
CA GLY A 587 11.93 -18.86 -3.69
C GLY A 587 11.11 -19.07 -4.97
N ALA A 588 11.43 -18.40 -6.05
CA ALA A 588 10.83 -18.69 -7.35
C ALA A 588 11.18 -20.11 -7.83
N GLU A 589 10.19 -20.82 -8.32
CA GLU A 589 10.33 -22.23 -8.77
C GLU A 589 10.43 -22.32 -10.30
N GLY A 590 11.06 -21.36 -10.93
CA GLY A 590 11.30 -21.29 -12.37
C GLY A 590 11.07 -19.92 -12.95
N ILE A 591 11.20 -19.81 -14.28
CA ILE A 591 10.84 -18.62 -15.04
C ILE A 591 9.55 -18.92 -15.81
N GLY A 592 8.53 -18.09 -15.62
CA GLY A 592 7.26 -18.17 -16.34
C GLY A 592 7.24 -17.29 -17.60
N LEU A 593 8.12 -16.29 -17.68
CA LEU A 593 8.31 -15.46 -18.85
C LEU A 593 9.76 -14.98 -18.92
N CYS A 594 10.46 -15.37 -19.98
CA CYS A 594 11.70 -14.77 -20.43
C CYS A 594 11.42 -14.10 -21.77
N ARG A 595 11.57 -12.78 -21.82
CA ARG A 595 11.34 -11.96 -23.02
C ARG A 595 12.62 -11.82 -23.81
N THR A 596 12.64 -12.38 -25.01
CA THR A 596 13.86 -12.40 -25.82
C THR A 596 14.19 -11.06 -26.47
N GLU A 597 13.21 -10.20 -26.69
CA GLU A 597 13.40 -8.85 -27.24
C GLU A 597 14.33 -7.98 -26.40
N HIS A 598 14.30 -8.09 -25.10
CA HIS A 598 15.15 -7.30 -24.20
C HIS A 598 16.64 -7.63 -24.34
N MET A 599 16.96 -8.79 -24.90
CA MET A 599 18.33 -9.22 -25.08
C MET A 599 19.00 -8.57 -26.29
N PHE A 600 18.26 -7.93 -27.22
CA PHE A 600 18.77 -7.42 -28.46
C PHE A 600 19.25 -5.96 -28.44
N PHE A 601 18.99 -5.21 -27.36
CA PHE A 601 19.27 -3.77 -27.34
C PHE A 601 20.72 -3.39 -27.01
N GLU A 602 21.58 -4.35 -26.71
CA GLU A 602 22.99 -4.10 -26.42
C GLU A 602 23.86 -4.03 -27.69
N ASN A 603 24.68 -3.00 -27.80
CA ASN A 603 25.77 -2.77 -28.76
C ASN A 603 25.76 -3.62 -30.05
N GLU A 604 26.58 -4.68 -30.12
CA GLU A 604 26.71 -5.53 -31.30
C GLU A 604 25.46 -6.36 -31.61
N LYS A 605 24.63 -6.66 -30.61
CA LYS A 605 23.39 -7.40 -30.79
C LYS A 605 22.37 -6.58 -31.59
N ILE A 606 22.18 -5.31 -31.21
CA ILE A 606 21.24 -4.43 -31.92
C ILE A 606 21.68 -4.18 -33.34
N LYS A 607 22.99 -4.08 -33.58
CA LYS A 607 23.55 -3.92 -34.92
C LYS A 607 23.23 -5.12 -35.82
N ALA A 608 23.46 -6.34 -35.34
CA ALA A 608 23.14 -7.57 -36.09
C ALA A 608 21.61 -7.70 -36.32
N MET A 609 20.77 -7.29 -35.33
CA MET A 609 19.32 -7.26 -35.49
C MET A 609 18.90 -6.27 -36.59
N ARG A 610 19.50 -5.09 -36.63
CA ARG A 610 19.28 -4.09 -37.70
C ARG A 610 19.73 -4.57 -39.06
N GLU A 611 20.84 -5.31 -39.13
CA GLU A 611 21.27 -5.96 -40.38
C GLU A 611 20.22 -6.95 -40.90
N MET A 612 19.62 -7.74 -39.99
CA MET A 612 18.54 -8.67 -40.36
C MET A 612 17.32 -7.91 -40.90
N ILE A 613 16.95 -6.80 -40.24
CA ILE A 613 15.82 -5.96 -40.64
C ILE A 613 16.01 -5.31 -41.99
N LEU A 614 17.25 -4.90 -42.33
CA LEU A 614 17.60 -4.30 -43.61
C LEU A 614 17.73 -5.32 -44.73
N ALA A 615 17.89 -6.60 -44.47
CA ALA A 615 18.09 -7.64 -45.46
C ALA A 615 16.85 -7.82 -46.34
N ASP A 616 17.04 -7.78 -47.65
CA ASP A 616 16.00 -7.95 -48.68
C ASP A 616 15.75 -9.42 -49.06
N SER A 617 16.63 -10.33 -48.62
CA SER A 617 16.52 -11.75 -48.93
C SER A 617 16.56 -12.63 -47.69
N LYS A 618 16.05 -13.86 -47.80
CA LYS A 618 16.13 -14.86 -46.75
C LYS A 618 17.58 -15.16 -46.36
N GLU A 619 18.44 -15.32 -47.34
CA GLU A 619 19.88 -15.61 -47.17
C GLU A 619 20.58 -14.43 -46.43
N GLY A 620 20.19 -13.21 -46.75
CA GLY A 620 20.69 -12.02 -46.04
C GLY A 620 20.26 -12.02 -44.57
N ARG A 621 19.00 -12.34 -44.29
CA ARG A 621 18.48 -12.47 -42.89
C ARG A 621 19.18 -13.59 -42.14
N GLU A 622 19.36 -14.75 -42.78
CA GLU A 622 20.06 -15.90 -42.16
C GLU A 622 21.50 -15.54 -41.79
N ARG A 623 22.25 -14.83 -42.64
CA ARG A 623 23.61 -14.35 -42.32
C ARG A 623 23.63 -13.41 -41.10
N ALA A 624 22.69 -12.50 -41.01
CA ALA A 624 22.58 -11.61 -39.85
C ALA A 624 22.22 -12.37 -38.58
N LEU A 625 21.30 -13.32 -38.68
CA LEU A 625 20.88 -14.16 -37.58
C LEU A 625 21.99 -15.09 -37.08
N GLU A 626 22.89 -15.55 -37.96
CA GLU A 626 24.08 -16.30 -37.57
C GLU A 626 25.02 -15.48 -36.67
N LYS A 627 25.07 -14.15 -36.84
CA LYS A 627 25.81 -13.26 -35.92
C LYS A 627 25.17 -13.11 -34.57
N LEU A 628 23.82 -13.16 -34.49
CA LEU A 628 23.05 -13.11 -33.24
C LEU A 628 23.09 -14.40 -32.43
N LEU A 629 23.18 -15.53 -33.11
CA LEU A 629 23.09 -16.85 -32.47
C LEU A 629 24.05 -17.06 -31.29
N PRO A 630 25.37 -16.75 -31.37
CA PRO A 630 26.28 -16.89 -30.24
C PRO A 630 25.89 -16.03 -29.03
N TYR A 631 25.45 -14.81 -29.27
CA TYR A 631 25.00 -13.91 -28.18
C TYR A 631 23.75 -14.42 -27.49
N GLN A 632 22.74 -14.80 -28.24
CA GLN A 632 21.51 -15.39 -27.71
C GLN A 632 21.77 -16.69 -26.96
N ARG A 633 22.62 -17.56 -27.49
CA ARG A 633 23.04 -18.81 -26.84
C ARG A 633 23.70 -18.52 -25.49
N GLN A 634 24.53 -17.50 -25.40
CA GLN A 634 25.20 -17.09 -24.17
C GLN A 634 24.21 -16.50 -23.16
N ASP A 635 23.26 -15.69 -23.61
CA ASP A 635 22.21 -15.13 -22.75
C ASP A 635 21.36 -16.24 -22.12
N PHE A 636 20.91 -17.19 -22.93
CA PHE A 636 20.14 -18.35 -22.41
C PHE A 636 20.97 -19.29 -21.56
N TYR A 637 22.24 -19.46 -21.84
CA TYR A 637 23.15 -20.21 -21.01
C TYR A 637 23.18 -19.64 -19.58
N GLY A 638 23.33 -18.34 -19.42
CA GLY A 638 23.34 -17.67 -18.13
C GLY A 638 22.01 -17.84 -17.38
N ILE A 639 20.89 -17.64 -18.04
CA ILE A 639 19.55 -17.75 -17.44
C ILE A 639 19.22 -19.20 -17.04
N LEU A 640 19.44 -20.16 -17.92
CA LEU A 640 19.22 -21.58 -17.67
C LEU A 640 20.12 -22.10 -16.53
N LYS A 641 21.36 -21.61 -16.45
CA LYS A 641 22.28 -21.96 -15.36
C LYS A 641 21.80 -21.41 -14.02
N ALA A 642 21.35 -20.15 -13.99
CA ALA A 642 20.80 -19.53 -12.78
C ALA A 642 19.56 -20.30 -12.24
N MET A 643 18.77 -20.86 -13.15
CA MET A 643 17.57 -21.65 -12.84
C MET A 643 17.79 -23.17 -12.92
N ASP A 644 18.99 -23.63 -12.70
CA ASP A 644 19.31 -25.06 -12.73
C ASP A 644 18.28 -25.91 -11.95
N GLY A 645 17.73 -26.93 -12.64
CA GLY A 645 16.70 -27.82 -12.11
C GLY A 645 15.27 -27.31 -12.18
N TYR A 646 15.07 -26.03 -12.51
CA TYR A 646 13.75 -25.42 -12.64
C TYR A 646 13.36 -25.11 -14.09
N PRO A 647 12.07 -25.10 -14.44
CA PRO A 647 11.60 -24.79 -15.78
C PRO A 647 11.88 -23.32 -16.13
N VAL A 648 12.31 -23.09 -17.37
CA VAL A 648 12.51 -21.75 -17.93
C VAL A 648 11.67 -21.63 -19.21
N ASN A 649 10.62 -20.82 -19.14
CA ASN A 649 9.71 -20.57 -20.24
C ASN A 649 10.20 -19.36 -21.04
N VAL A 650 10.71 -19.63 -22.23
CA VAL A 650 11.24 -18.60 -23.15
C VAL A 650 10.20 -18.25 -24.21
N ARG A 651 9.78 -16.98 -24.23
CA ARG A 651 8.92 -16.46 -25.27
C ARG A 651 9.75 -16.11 -26.51
N LEU A 652 9.36 -16.62 -27.64
CA LEU A 652 9.94 -16.24 -28.91
C LEU A 652 9.69 -14.75 -29.22
N LEU A 653 10.42 -14.17 -30.14
CA LEU A 653 10.35 -12.75 -30.48
C LEU A 653 8.91 -12.27 -30.66
N ASP A 654 8.49 -11.31 -29.88
CA ASP A 654 7.10 -10.81 -29.83
C ASP A 654 6.90 -9.45 -30.49
N PRO A 655 7.69 -8.40 -30.21
CA PRO A 655 7.42 -7.07 -30.76
C PRO A 655 7.65 -6.98 -32.27
N PRO A 656 6.99 -6.02 -32.92
CA PRO A 656 7.22 -5.75 -34.33
C PRO A 656 8.63 -5.22 -34.58
N LEU A 657 9.17 -5.45 -35.81
CA LEU A 657 10.55 -5.10 -36.14
C LEU A 657 10.85 -3.60 -36.04
N HIS A 658 9.84 -2.74 -36.17
CA HIS A 658 10.06 -1.29 -36.09
C HIS A 658 10.57 -0.83 -34.72
N GLU A 659 10.34 -1.60 -33.66
CA GLU A 659 10.85 -1.26 -32.32
C GLU A 659 12.37 -1.31 -32.19
N PHE A 660 13.04 -2.02 -33.11
CA PHE A 660 14.50 -2.15 -33.11
C PHE A 660 15.21 -1.10 -33.98
N VAL A 661 14.47 -0.21 -34.59
CA VAL A 661 15.01 0.83 -35.48
C VAL A 661 14.67 2.22 -34.93
N PRO A 662 15.57 3.22 -35.10
CA PRO A 662 15.34 4.57 -34.63
C PRO A 662 14.24 5.27 -35.42
N HIS A 663 13.40 6.05 -34.75
CA HIS A 663 12.30 6.83 -35.34
C HIS A 663 12.68 8.31 -35.59
N ASP A 664 13.70 8.81 -34.89
CA ASP A 664 14.21 10.17 -35.06
C ASP A 664 15.30 10.27 -36.13
N LEU A 665 15.47 11.46 -36.68
CA LEU A 665 16.39 11.70 -37.80
C LEU A 665 17.86 11.48 -37.41
N GLU A 666 18.22 11.83 -36.16
CA GLU A 666 19.61 11.69 -35.70
C GLU A 666 19.97 10.22 -35.49
N GLY A 667 19.09 9.45 -34.80
CA GLY A 667 19.26 8.01 -34.65
C GLY A 667 19.33 7.28 -36.01
N GLN A 668 18.52 7.72 -36.99
CA GLN A 668 18.58 7.17 -38.37
C GLN A 668 19.90 7.48 -39.08
N ARG A 669 20.50 8.67 -38.88
CA ARG A 669 21.83 9.01 -39.37
C ARG A 669 22.93 8.13 -38.79
N VAL A 670 22.89 7.99 -37.46
CA VAL A 670 23.85 7.12 -36.76
C VAL A 670 23.72 5.68 -37.26
N MET A 671 22.52 5.16 -37.40
CA MET A 671 22.28 3.83 -37.97
C MET A 671 22.77 3.70 -39.40
N ALA A 672 22.55 4.70 -40.24
CA ALA A 672 23.05 4.71 -41.64
C ALA A 672 24.57 4.63 -41.69
N ASP A 673 25.26 5.42 -40.86
CA ASP A 673 26.72 5.41 -40.76
C ASP A 673 27.25 4.06 -40.26
N GLU A 674 26.66 3.50 -39.22
CA GLU A 674 27.03 2.20 -38.63
C GLU A 674 26.81 1.04 -39.61
N MET A 675 25.74 1.09 -40.39
CA MET A 675 25.36 0.04 -41.33
C MET A 675 26.03 0.21 -42.72
N GLY A 676 26.64 1.36 -42.98
CA GLY A 676 27.27 1.65 -44.26
C GLY A 676 26.30 1.78 -45.44
N VAL A 677 25.08 2.27 -45.15
CA VAL A 677 24.00 2.50 -46.12
C VAL A 677 23.58 3.97 -46.12
N SER A 678 22.82 4.40 -47.14
CA SER A 678 22.33 5.77 -47.20
C SER A 678 21.20 5.99 -46.15
N ILE A 679 21.05 7.23 -45.71
CA ILE A 679 19.95 7.59 -44.78
C ILE A 679 18.57 7.39 -45.45
N GLU A 680 18.48 7.61 -46.75
CA GLU A 680 17.28 7.39 -47.53
C GLU A 680 16.82 5.92 -47.50
N GLU A 681 17.79 5.01 -47.50
CA GLU A 681 17.51 3.57 -47.41
C GLU A 681 16.99 3.21 -46.03
N ILE A 682 17.61 3.74 -44.97
CA ILE A 682 17.12 3.58 -43.59
C ILE A 682 15.69 4.15 -43.46
N GLN A 683 15.45 5.36 -43.95
CA GLN A 683 14.12 5.99 -43.87
C GLN A 683 13.07 5.19 -44.67
N ARG A 684 13.42 4.71 -45.84
CA ARG A 684 12.54 3.86 -46.66
C ARG A 684 12.15 2.60 -45.90
N ARG A 685 13.11 1.96 -45.25
CA ARG A 685 12.86 0.72 -44.49
C ARG A 685 12.05 1.00 -43.24
N VAL A 686 12.41 1.99 -42.45
CA VAL A 686 11.65 2.41 -41.25
C VAL A 686 10.20 2.74 -41.63
N ASN A 687 9.98 3.51 -42.68
CA ASN A 687 8.64 3.84 -43.15
C ASN A 687 7.86 2.59 -43.61
N SER A 688 8.53 1.61 -44.23
CA SER A 688 7.90 0.36 -44.66
C SER A 688 7.46 -0.53 -43.48
N LEU A 689 8.09 -0.38 -42.32
CA LEU A 689 7.78 -1.10 -41.09
C LEU A 689 6.74 -0.37 -40.23
N SER A 690 6.49 0.91 -40.51
CA SER A 690 5.53 1.71 -39.76
C SER A 690 4.10 1.19 -39.95
N GLU A 691 3.43 0.89 -38.86
CA GLU A 691 2.06 0.43 -38.84
C GLU A 691 1.18 1.42 -38.06
N HIS A 692 -0.06 1.60 -38.47
CA HIS A 692 -1.01 2.46 -37.74
C HIS A 692 -1.41 1.88 -36.36
N ASN A 693 -1.42 0.56 -36.24
CA ASN A 693 -1.69 -0.13 -35.00
C ASN A 693 -0.73 -1.34 -34.84
N PRO A 694 0.50 -1.08 -34.40
CA PRO A 694 1.54 -2.11 -34.29
C PRO A 694 1.14 -3.28 -33.36
N MET A 695 0.33 -3.03 -32.35
CA MET A 695 -0.11 -4.06 -31.39
C MET A 695 -1.01 -5.13 -32.06
N LEU A 696 -1.69 -4.78 -33.14
CA LEU A 696 -2.54 -5.68 -33.93
C LEU A 696 -1.88 -6.09 -35.27
N GLY A 697 -0.65 -5.69 -35.50
CA GLY A 697 0.06 -5.81 -36.79
C GLY A 697 0.99 -7.02 -36.89
N HIS A 698 2.11 -6.80 -37.55
CA HIS A 698 3.11 -7.80 -37.89
C HIS A 698 4.09 -8.05 -36.72
N ARG A 699 3.66 -8.80 -35.77
CA ARG A 699 4.41 -9.15 -34.56
C ARG A 699 4.16 -10.59 -34.13
N GLY A 700 4.92 -11.08 -33.14
CA GLY A 700 4.74 -12.38 -32.51
C GLY A 700 4.81 -13.53 -33.50
N CYS A 701 3.89 -14.48 -33.42
CA CYS A 701 3.85 -15.63 -34.31
C CYS A 701 3.63 -15.25 -35.79
N ARG A 702 3.02 -14.10 -36.08
CA ARG A 702 2.84 -13.59 -37.44
C ARG A 702 4.20 -13.30 -38.10
N LEU A 703 5.09 -12.64 -37.32
CA LEU A 703 6.46 -12.40 -37.71
C LEU A 703 7.25 -13.71 -37.89
N GLY A 704 7.13 -14.63 -36.90
CA GLY A 704 7.79 -15.94 -36.97
C GLY A 704 7.30 -16.81 -38.12
N ASN A 705 6.04 -16.69 -38.53
CA ASN A 705 5.50 -17.43 -39.69
C ASN A 705 5.92 -16.84 -41.02
N THR A 706 6.10 -15.52 -41.11
CA THR A 706 6.59 -14.86 -42.32
C THR A 706 8.13 -14.93 -42.47
N TYR A 707 8.83 -14.95 -41.32
CA TYR A 707 10.31 -15.11 -41.29
C TYR A 707 10.70 -16.27 -40.37
N PRO A 708 10.45 -17.52 -40.73
CA PRO A 708 10.68 -18.71 -39.90
C PRO A 708 12.14 -18.89 -39.49
N GLU A 709 13.08 -18.30 -40.20
CA GLU A 709 14.50 -18.28 -39.85
C GLU A 709 14.78 -17.61 -38.52
N ILE A 710 13.96 -16.65 -38.05
CA ILE A 710 14.06 -16.05 -36.73
C ILE A 710 13.74 -17.09 -35.66
N THR A 711 12.64 -17.82 -35.80
CA THR A 711 12.24 -18.91 -34.92
C THR A 711 13.29 -20.01 -34.87
N ALA A 712 13.83 -20.39 -36.00
CA ALA A 712 14.89 -21.38 -36.06
C ALA A 712 16.16 -20.94 -35.33
N MET A 713 16.60 -19.69 -35.49
CA MET A 713 17.74 -19.13 -34.76
C MET A 713 17.51 -19.17 -33.24
N GLN A 714 16.39 -18.70 -32.78
CA GLN A 714 16.07 -18.67 -31.35
C GLN A 714 15.99 -20.09 -30.77
N THR A 715 15.41 -21.05 -31.50
CA THR A 715 15.37 -22.45 -31.07
C THR A 715 16.79 -23.02 -30.94
N ARG A 716 17.68 -22.76 -31.91
CA ARG A 716 19.09 -23.19 -31.81
C ARG A 716 19.79 -22.57 -30.61
N ALA A 717 19.53 -21.30 -30.33
CA ALA A 717 20.16 -20.62 -29.20
C ALA A 717 19.68 -21.20 -27.86
N ILE A 718 18.39 -21.40 -27.67
CA ILE A 718 17.79 -21.93 -26.43
C ILE A 718 18.29 -23.37 -26.18
N LEU A 719 18.12 -24.24 -27.17
CA LEU A 719 18.46 -25.65 -27.00
C LEU A 719 19.99 -25.90 -27.05
N GLY A 720 20.71 -25.05 -27.77
CA GLY A 720 22.18 -25.09 -27.75
C GLY A 720 22.74 -24.72 -26.39
N ALA A 721 22.23 -23.69 -25.73
CA ALA A 721 22.60 -23.34 -24.36
C ALA A 721 22.26 -24.46 -23.37
N ALA A 722 21.12 -25.11 -23.51
CA ALA A 722 20.74 -26.25 -22.71
C ALA A 722 21.67 -27.47 -22.92
N ILE A 723 22.09 -27.73 -24.17
CA ILE A 723 23.08 -28.79 -24.47
C ILE A 723 24.41 -28.49 -23.80
N ASP A 724 24.90 -27.25 -23.90
CA ASP A 724 26.15 -26.84 -23.24
C ASP A 724 26.11 -27.10 -21.73
N LEU A 725 25.03 -26.70 -21.08
CA LEU A 725 24.84 -26.92 -19.64
C LEU A 725 24.70 -28.41 -19.27
N LYS A 726 24.01 -29.22 -20.07
CA LYS A 726 23.88 -30.64 -19.83
C LYS A 726 25.25 -31.33 -19.92
N LYS A 727 26.08 -30.95 -20.86
CA LYS A 727 27.46 -31.44 -20.99
C LYS A 727 28.33 -31.08 -19.78
N GLU A 728 28.02 -29.98 -19.10
CA GLU A 728 28.69 -29.53 -17.86
C GLU A 728 28.10 -30.13 -16.57
N GLY A 729 27.06 -30.93 -16.67
CA GLY A 729 26.45 -31.64 -15.54
C GLY A 729 25.25 -30.93 -14.90
N TYR A 730 24.77 -29.84 -15.49
CA TYR A 730 23.53 -29.17 -15.08
C TYR A 730 22.28 -29.89 -15.60
N ASN A 731 21.11 -29.51 -15.07
CA ASN A 731 19.81 -30.05 -15.45
C ASN A 731 18.89 -28.94 -16.00
N PRO A 732 19.15 -28.40 -17.20
CA PRO A 732 18.33 -27.38 -17.81
C PRO A 732 16.96 -27.94 -18.21
N LYS A 733 15.91 -27.14 -18.00
CA LYS A 733 14.52 -27.48 -18.35
C LYS A 733 13.88 -26.39 -19.19
N PRO A 734 14.30 -26.24 -20.46
CA PRO A 734 13.73 -25.21 -21.32
C PRO A 734 12.29 -25.51 -21.73
N GLU A 735 11.48 -24.46 -21.80
CA GLU A 735 10.16 -24.45 -22.42
C GLU A 735 10.15 -23.34 -23.47
N ILE A 736 9.61 -23.61 -24.64
CA ILE A 736 9.55 -22.64 -25.75
C ILE A 736 8.09 -22.23 -25.97
N MET A 737 7.84 -20.93 -25.92
CA MET A 737 6.51 -20.36 -25.99
C MET A 737 6.32 -19.53 -27.25
N VAL A 738 5.28 -19.88 -28.01
CA VAL A 738 4.87 -19.12 -29.19
C VAL A 738 3.89 -18.02 -28.79
N PRO A 739 4.23 -16.73 -29.01
CA PRO A 739 3.34 -15.63 -28.64
C PRO A 739 2.26 -15.36 -29.69
N LEU A 740 1.19 -14.69 -29.26
CA LEU A 740 0.19 -14.00 -30.10
C LEU A 740 -0.61 -14.92 -31.05
N ILE A 741 -0.79 -16.18 -30.75
CA ILE A 741 -1.59 -17.05 -31.59
C ILE A 741 -3.09 -16.76 -31.47
N GLY A 742 -3.80 -16.76 -32.60
CA GLY A 742 -5.26 -16.69 -32.68
C GLY A 742 -5.91 -17.97 -33.17
N ILE A 743 -5.18 -18.81 -33.89
CA ILE A 743 -5.67 -20.08 -34.45
C ILE A 743 -4.58 -21.16 -34.31
N VAL A 744 -5.04 -22.41 -34.22
CA VAL A 744 -4.13 -23.56 -34.06
C VAL A 744 -3.10 -23.70 -35.20
N ASN A 745 -3.45 -23.30 -36.44
CA ASN A 745 -2.55 -23.41 -37.59
C ASN A 745 -1.34 -22.45 -37.44
N GLU A 746 -1.49 -21.30 -36.83
CA GLU A 746 -0.35 -20.41 -36.53
C GLU A 746 0.62 -21.10 -35.56
N PHE A 747 0.11 -21.79 -34.54
CA PHE A 747 0.94 -22.56 -33.64
C PHE A 747 1.60 -23.75 -34.31
N ASP A 748 0.84 -24.52 -35.11
CA ASP A 748 1.36 -25.70 -35.79
C ASP A 748 2.52 -25.36 -36.76
N ALA A 749 2.40 -24.26 -37.50
CA ALA A 749 3.46 -23.78 -38.36
C ALA A 749 4.76 -23.45 -37.59
N GLN A 750 4.64 -22.79 -36.43
CA GLN A 750 5.80 -22.50 -35.59
C GLN A 750 6.36 -23.76 -34.91
N GLU A 751 5.52 -24.65 -34.41
CA GLU A 751 5.94 -25.91 -33.82
C GLU A 751 6.74 -26.78 -34.79
N GLN A 752 6.32 -26.85 -36.06
CA GLN A 752 7.06 -27.57 -37.08
C GLN A 752 8.49 -27.04 -37.28
N VAL A 753 8.66 -25.72 -37.32
CA VAL A 753 9.99 -25.09 -37.41
C VAL A 753 10.83 -25.43 -36.17
N ILE A 754 10.23 -25.30 -34.98
CA ILE A 754 10.90 -25.57 -33.69
C ILE A 754 11.37 -27.03 -33.63
N ARG A 755 10.46 -27.97 -33.91
CA ARG A 755 10.76 -29.42 -33.82
C ARG A 755 11.80 -29.86 -34.88
N ALA A 756 11.69 -29.36 -36.10
CA ALA A 756 12.68 -29.65 -37.16
C ALA A 756 14.07 -29.10 -36.82
N THR A 757 14.13 -27.86 -36.31
CA THR A 757 15.38 -27.23 -35.88
C THR A 757 16.01 -27.96 -34.69
N ALA A 758 15.19 -28.37 -33.71
CA ALA A 758 15.62 -29.14 -32.56
C ALA A 758 16.24 -30.50 -33.00
N LYS A 759 15.56 -31.20 -33.90
CA LYS A 759 16.05 -32.49 -34.44
C LYS A 759 17.40 -32.36 -35.12
N GLU A 760 17.55 -31.37 -35.99
CA GLU A 760 18.80 -31.08 -36.67
C GLU A 760 19.95 -30.77 -35.70
N LEU A 761 19.63 -29.91 -34.69
CA LEU A 761 20.62 -29.53 -33.67
C LEU A 761 21.05 -30.73 -32.80
N PHE A 762 20.12 -31.57 -32.39
CA PHE A 762 20.38 -32.74 -31.54
C PHE A 762 21.22 -33.78 -32.30
N GLU A 763 20.92 -34.00 -33.57
CA GLU A 763 21.73 -34.89 -34.43
C GLU A 763 23.16 -34.34 -34.61
N LYS A 764 23.31 -33.02 -34.80
CA LYS A 764 24.62 -32.36 -34.94
C LYS A 764 25.44 -32.42 -33.65
N GLU A 765 24.82 -32.15 -32.51
CA GLU A 765 25.48 -32.05 -31.19
C GLU A 765 25.62 -33.43 -30.49
N GLY A 766 24.91 -34.46 -30.97
CA GLY A 766 24.89 -35.79 -30.40
C GLY A 766 24.27 -35.85 -29.00
N THR A 767 23.45 -34.89 -28.64
CA THR A 767 22.83 -34.74 -27.31
C THR A 767 21.39 -34.28 -27.46
N GLU A 768 20.47 -34.95 -26.80
CA GLU A 768 19.04 -34.55 -26.75
C GLU A 768 18.72 -33.86 -25.44
N ILE A 769 17.89 -32.81 -25.49
CA ILE A 769 17.32 -32.12 -24.34
C ILE A 769 15.81 -32.27 -24.38
N PRO A 770 15.18 -32.77 -23.30
CA PRO A 770 13.73 -32.75 -23.18
C PRO A 770 13.27 -31.30 -23.04
N PHE A 771 12.30 -30.92 -23.85
CA PHE A 771 11.70 -29.59 -23.81
C PHE A 771 10.23 -29.66 -24.21
N LYS A 772 9.47 -28.63 -23.81
CA LYS A 772 8.06 -28.47 -24.16
C LYS A 772 7.87 -27.27 -25.08
N VAL A 773 6.90 -27.38 -25.99
CA VAL A 773 6.45 -26.28 -26.82
C VAL A 773 5.01 -25.94 -26.46
N GLY A 774 4.81 -24.73 -26.02
CA GLY A 774 3.49 -24.23 -25.64
C GLY A 774 3.21 -22.87 -26.25
N THR A 775 2.11 -22.27 -25.81
CA THR A 775 1.69 -20.98 -26.35
C THR A 775 1.23 -20.03 -25.28
N MET A 776 1.38 -18.74 -25.56
CA MET A 776 0.71 -17.69 -24.82
C MET A 776 -0.75 -17.59 -25.28
N ILE A 777 -1.68 -17.62 -24.34
CA ILE A 777 -3.10 -17.32 -24.58
C ILE A 777 -3.31 -15.85 -24.19
N GLU A 778 -3.37 -15.00 -25.18
CA GLU A 778 -3.45 -13.54 -25.00
C GLU A 778 -4.40 -12.85 -25.99
N ILE A 779 -4.96 -13.63 -26.94
CA ILE A 779 -5.98 -13.16 -27.85
C ILE A 779 -7.31 -13.83 -27.46
N PRO A 780 -8.41 -13.10 -27.32
CA PRO A 780 -9.70 -13.66 -26.93
C PRO A 780 -10.14 -14.85 -27.80
N ARG A 781 -9.88 -14.82 -29.11
CA ARG A 781 -10.19 -15.94 -30.01
C ARG A 781 -9.45 -17.22 -29.62
N ALA A 782 -8.18 -17.10 -29.18
CA ALA A 782 -7.42 -18.26 -28.71
C ALA A 782 -8.06 -18.88 -27.46
N ALA A 783 -8.51 -18.08 -26.52
CA ALA A 783 -9.22 -18.54 -25.34
C ALA A 783 -10.55 -19.27 -25.70
N LEU A 784 -11.29 -18.71 -26.65
CA LEU A 784 -12.56 -19.30 -27.13
C LEU A 784 -12.38 -20.65 -27.87
N THR A 785 -11.21 -20.88 -28.44
CA THR A 785 -10.89 -22.11 -29.24
C THR A 785 -9.75 -22.93 -28.61
N ALA A 786 -9.59 -22.82 -27.30
CA ALA A 786 -8.48 -23.42 -26.56
C ALA A 786 -8.42 -24.95 -26.68
N GLU A 787 -9.55 -25.63 -26.83
CA GLU A 787 -9.64 -27.08 -27.06
C GLU A 787 -8.93 -27.49 -28.35
N ASN A 788 -8.95 -26.69 -29.39
CA ASN A 788 -8.24 -26.94 -30.63
C ASN A 788 -6.74 -26.69 -30.52
N ILE A 789 -6.37 -25.64 -29.81
CA ILE A 789 -4.98 -25.28 -29.58
C ILE A 789 -4.28 -26.32 -28.71
N ALA A 790 -4.97 -26.86 -27.70
CA ALA A 790 -4.45 -27.88 -26.81
C ALA A 790 -4.19 -29.25 -27.47
N LYS A 791 -4.68 -29.47 -28.70
CA LYS A 791 -4.32 -30.67 -29.51
C LYS A 791 -2.84 -30.67 -29.84
N LYS A 792 -2.23 -29.48 -29.95
CA LYS A 792 -0.83 -29.25 -30.35
C LYS A 792 0.02 -28.67 -29.22
N ALA A 793 -0.45 -27.61 -28.56
CA ALA A 793 0.30 -26.96 -27.47
C ALA A 793 0.36 -27.87 -26.23
N GLU A 794 1.54 -28.00 -25.66
CA GLU A 794 1.80 -28.82 -24.49
C GLU A 794 1.54 -28.09 -23.17
N TYR A 795 1.45 -26.76 -23.20
CA TYR A 795 1.08 -25.91 -22.08
C TYR A 795 0.51 -24.57 -22.54
N PHE A 796 -0.22 -23.90 -21.64
CA PHE A 796 -0.72 -22.54 -21.84
C PHE A 796 -0.09 -21.59 -20.82
N SER A 797 0.25 -20.39 -21.26
CA SER A 797 0.59 -19.26 -20.42
C SER A 797 -0.29 -18.07 -20.80
N PHE A 798 -1.05 -17.55 -19.83
CA PHE A 798 -1.95 -16.43 -20.09
C PHE A 798 -1.16 -15.11 -20.07
N GLY A 799 -1.07 -14.45 -21.21
CA GLY A 799 -0.54 -13.09 -21.36
C GLY A 799 -1.62 -12.07 -21.05
N THR A 800 -1.87 -11.84 -19.77
CA THR A 800 -3.05 -11.07 -19.32
C THR A 800 -2.98 -9.59 -19.66
N ASN A 801 -1.81 -9.02 -19.96
CA ASN A 801 -1.71 -7.65 -20.44
C ASN A 801 -2.40 -7.50 -21.81
N ASP A 802 -1.99 -8.30 -22.80
CA ASP A 802 -2.61 -8.30 -24.13
C ASP A 802 -4.06 -8.81 -24.09
N LEU A 803 -4.35 -9.82 -23.29
CA LEU A 803 -5.72 -10.34 -23.14
C LEU A 803 -6.66 -9.26 -22.57
N THR A 804 -6.21 -8.49 -21.59
CA THR A 804 -6.95 -7.35 -21.02
C THR A 804 -7.13 -6.26 -22.09
N GLN A 805 -6.05 -5.88 -22.78
CA GLN A 805 -6.07 -4.88 -23.83
C GLN A 805 -7.12 -5.22 -24.91
N MET A 806 -7.13 -6.45 -25.38
CA MET A 806 -8.04 -6.85 -26.45
C MET A 806 -9.48 -7.07 -25.96
N THR A 807 -9.67 -7.46 -24.73
CA THR A 807 -11.00 -7.68 -24.15
C THR A 807 -11.72 -6.36 -23.85
N PHE A 808 -11.00 -5.39 -23.28
CA PHE A 808 -11.52 -4.04 -23.05
C PHE A 808 -11.53 -3.16 -24.30
N GLY A 809 -10.67 -3.46 -25.28
CA GLY A 809 -10.40 -2.55 -26.39
C GLY A 809 -9.63 -1.30 -25.95
N TYR A 810 -8.83 -1.39 -24.89
CA TYR A 810 -7.99 -0.32 -24.38
C TYR A 810 -6.54 -0.50 -24.83
N SER A 811 -5.93 0.56 -25.34
CA SER A 811 -4.48 0.57 -25.58
C SER A 811 -3.76 0.78 -24.25
N ARG A 812 -2.87 -0.11 -23.88
CA ARG A 812 -2.04 0.02 -22.66
C ARG A 812 -1.19 1.29 -22.67
N ASP A 813 -0.70 1.67 -23.84
CA ASP A 813 0.16 2.84 -24.01
C ASP A 813 -0.62 4.16 -23.97
N ASP A 814 -1.89 4.16 -24.39
CA ASP A 814 -2.71 5.36 -24.51
C ASP A 814 -3.74 5.54 -23.39
N ILE A 815 -3.93 4.55 -22.53
CA ILE A 815 -4.96 4.53 -21.48
C ILE A 815 -4.80 5.69 -20.48
N SER A 816 -3.59 6.20 -20.31
CA SER A 816 -3.28 7.32 -19.41
C SER A 816 -4.06 8.59 -19.75
N SER A 817 -4.56 8.72 -20.96
CA SER A 817 -5.37 9.85 -21.40
C SER A 817 -6.77 9.91 -20.78
N PHE A 818 -7.35 8.77 -20.37
CA PHE A 818 -8.69 8.69 -19.81
C PHE A 818 -8.82 7.90 -18.51
N LEU A 819 -7.90 6.99 -18.22
CA LEU A 819 -7.95 6.13 -17.02
C LEU A 819 -8.08 6.91 -15.71
N PRO A 820 -7.32 8.00 -15.46
CA PRO A 820 -7.45 8.77 -14.23
C PRO A 820 -8.87 9.28 -14.01
N VAL A 821 -9.51 9.77 -15.06
CA VAL A 821 -10.90 10.26 -15.04
C VAL A 821 -11.89 9.11 -14.78
N TYR A 822 -11.66 7.94 -15.36
CA TYR A 822 -12.49 6.75 -15.14
C TYR A 822 -12.42 6.25 -13.70
N LEU A 823 -11.25 6.29 -13.09
CA LEU A 823 -11.05 5.93 -11.68
C LEU A 823 -11.70 6.98 -10.76
N GLU A 824 -11.49 8.27 -11.04
CA GLU A 824 -12.11 9.38 -10.30
C GLU A 824 -13.63 9.30 -10.33
N LYS A 825 -14.21 9.10 -11.51
CA LYS A 825 -15.67 8.97 -11.71
C LYS A 825 -16.23 7.60 -11.32
N LYS A 826 -15.39 6.67 -10.86
CA LYS A 826 -15.76 5.28 -10.51
C LYS A 826 -16.40 4.49 -11.66
N ILE A 827 -16.08 4.82 -12.89
CA ILE A 827 -16.46 4.01 -14.07
C ILE A 827 -15.68 2.70 -14.02
N LEU A 828 -14.39 2.79 -13.67
CA LEU A 828 -13.56 1.66 -13.26
C LEU A 828 -13.26 1.75 -11.76
N LYS A 829 -13.29 0.61 -11.07
CA LYS A 829 -12.93 0.54 -9.65
C LYS A 829 -11.41 0.58 -9.45
N VAL A 830 -10.68 -0.10 -10.32
CA VAL A 830 -9.23 -0.27 -10.31
C VAL A 830 -8.71 -0.27 -11.75
N ASP A 831 -7.41 -0.05 -11.90
CA ASP A 831 -6.74 -0.19 -13.19
C ASP A 831 -6.75 -1.67 -13.63
N PRO A 832 -7.39 -2.03 -14.75
CA PRO A 832 -7.50 -3.41 -15.20
C PRO A 832 -6.18 -4.02 -15.67
N PHE A 833 -5.14 -3.21 -15.88
CA PHE A 833 -3.78 -3.69 -16.17
C PHE A 833 -2.98 -3.99 -14.91
N GLN A 834 -3.38 -3.51 -13.75
CA GLN A 834 -2.76 -3.82 -12.47
C GLN A 834 -3.48 -4.95 -11.73
N VAL A 835 -4.80 -4.91 -11.70
CA VAL A 835 -5.65 -5.91 -11.04
C VAL A 835 -6.50 -6.60 -12.09
N LEU A 836 -6.45 -7.92 -12.14
CA LEU A 836 -7.16 -8.71 -13.13
C LEU A 836 -8.69 -8.47 -13.07
N ASP A 837 -9.26 -8.13 -14.20
CA ASP A 837 -10.71 -8.11 -14.37
C ASP A 837 -11.27 -9.53 -14.34
N GLN A 838 -11.74 -9.94 -13.17
CA GLN A 838 -12.23 -11.31 -12.98
C GLN A 838 -13.58 -11.56 -13.68
N THR A 839 -14.35 -10.50 -13.97
CA THR A 839 -15.70 -10.62 -14.55
C THR A 839 -15.71 -10.73 -16.08
N GLY A 840 -14.72 -10.16 -16.75
CA GLY A 840 -14.58 -10.23 -18.21
C GLY A 840 -13.40 -11.10 -18.62
N VAL A 841 -12.18 -10.57 -18.41
CA VAL A 841 -10.92 -11.28 -18.75
C VAL A 841 -10.81 -12.61 -18.00
N GLY A 842 -11.20 -12.64 -16.74
CA GLY A 842 -11.20 -13.85 -15.92
C GLY A 842 -12.07 -14.97 -16.48
N GLN A 843 -13.21 -14.66 -17.10
CA GLN A 843 -14.03 -15.67 -17.79
C GLN A 843 -13.29 -16.31 -18.96
N LEU A 844 -12.52 -15.54 -19.72
CA LEU A 844 -11.72 -16.09 -20.82
C LEU A 844 -10.61 -17.00 -20.31
N VAL A 845 -9.97 -16.64 -19.20
CA VAL A 845 -8.94 -17.48 -18.56
C VAL A 845 -9.58 -18.80 -18.09
N GLU A 846 -10.66 -18.77 -17.35
CA GLU A 846 -11.35 -19.95 -16.83
C GLU A 846 -11.85 -20.84 -17.98
N MET A 847 -12.43 -20.24 -19.01
CA MET A 847 -12.91 -20.95 -20.21
C MET A 847 -11.76 -21.66 -20.92
N ALA A 848 -10.63 -20.98 -21.13
CA ALA A 848 -9.49 -21.54 -21.81
C ALA A 848 -8.85 -22.71 -21.03
N VAL A 849 -8.78 -22.63 -19.71
CA VAL A 849 -8.33 -23.73 -18.84
C VAL A 849 -9.24 -24.94 -18.99
N LYS A 850 -10.56 -24.74 -18.85
CA LYS A 850 -11.55 -25.85 -18.97
C LYS A 850 -11.52 -26.50 -20.35
N LYS A 851 -11.55 -25.70 -21.40
CA LYS A 851 -11.51 -26.20 -22.79
C LYS A 851 -10.18 -26.87 -23.12
N GLY A 852 -9.06 -26.27 -22.73
CA GLY A 852 -7.74 -26.86 -22.95
C GLY A 852 -7.59 -28.22 -22.27
N ARG A 853 -8.01 -28.33 -21.01
CA ARG A 853 -7.97 -29.59 -20.25
C ARG A 853 -9.01 -30.63 -20.70
N SER A 854 -10.07 -30.24 -21.38
CA SER A 854 -10.98 -31.20 -22.02
C SER A 854 -10.31 -31.97 -23.14
N THR A 855 -9.33 -31.40 -23.81
CA THR A 855 -8.53 -32.05 -24.86
C THR A 855 -7.26 -32.69 -24.29
N ARG A 856 -6.57 -31.99 -23.38
CA ARG A 856 -5.32 -32.44 -22.73
C ARG A 856 -5.47 -32.31 -21.21
N PRO A 857 -5.91 -33.41 -20.52
CA PRO A 857 -6.21 -33.35 -19.08
C PRO A 857 -5.03 -32.91 -18.19
N ASP A 858 -3.79 -33.18 -18.61
CA ASP A 858 -2.56 -32.81 -17.95
C ASP A 858 -1.96 -31.46 -18.42
N LEU A 859 -2.74 -30.68 -19.14
CA LEU A 859 -2.31 -29.37 -19.67
C LEU A 859 -1.89 -28.45 -18.53
N LYS A 860 -0.62 -28.05 -18.54
CA LYS A 860 -0.09 -27.07 -17.61
C LYS A 860 -0.54 -25.66 -18.01
N CYS A 861 -1.09 -24.94 -17.06
CA CYS A 861 -1.60 -23.60 -17.26
C CYS A 861 -0.96 -22.63 -16.25
N GLY A 862 -0.46 -21.50 -16.72
CA GLY A 862 0.09 -20.45 -15.90
C GLY A 862 -0.28 -19.06 -16.40
N ILE A 863 0.08 -18.05 -15.63
CA ILE A 863 -0.11 -16.63 -15.96
C ILE A 863 1.21 -15.88 -15.85
N CYS A 864 1.47 -14.95 -16.74
CA CYS A 864 2.73 -14.21 -16.79
C CYS A 864 2.59 -12.69 -17.00
N GLY A 865 1.38 -12.14 -17.01
CA GLY A 865 1.15 -10.70 -17.03
C GLY A 865 1.46 -10.04 -15.68
N GLU A 866 1.30 -8.71 -15.60
CA GLU A 866 1.48 -7.94 -14.36
C GLU A 866 0.62 -8.47 -13.20
N HIS A 867 -0.51 -9.06 -13.52
CA HIS A 867 -1.45 -9.66 -12.57
C HIS A 867 -0.87 -10.83 -11.78
N GLY A 868 0.19 -11.48 -12.28
CA GLY A 868 0.81 -12.64 -11.62
C GLY A 868 1.45 -12.33 -10.25
N GLY A 869 1.69 -11.06 -9.94
CA GLY A 869 2.21 -10.59 -8.65
C GLY A 869 1.19 -9.81 -7.82
N GLU A 870 -0.05 -9.68 -8.27
CA GLU A 870 -1.12 -8.97 -7.55
C GLU A 870 -1.95 -9.97 -6.72
N PRO A 871 -2.11 -9.76 -5.40
CA PRO A 871 -2.67 -10.76 -4.50
C PRO A 871 -4.07 -11.28 -4.86
N SER A 872 -5.02 -10.41 -5.23
CA SER A 872 -6.37 -10.84 -5.58
C SER A 872 -6.41 -11.63 -6.88
N SER A 873 -5.55 -11.26 -7.82
CA SER A 873 -5.39 -11.97 -9.10
C SER A 873 -4.74 -13.34 -8.90
N VAL A 874 -3.76 -13.45 -7.99
CA VAL A 874 -3.14 -14.74 -7.61
C VAL A 874 -4.19 -15.67 -6.98
N LYS A 875 -5.02 -15.17 -6.08
CA LYS A 875 -6.12 -15.95 -5.48
C LYS A 875 -7.13 -16.40 -6.53
N PHE A 876 -7.44 -15.56 -7.50
CA PHE A 876 -8.27 -15.96 -8.65
C PHE A 876 -7.63 -17.10 -9.43
N CYS A 877 -6.33 -17.02 -9.74
CA CYS A 877 -5.58 -18.07 -10.44
C CYS A 877 -5.65 -19.42 -9.69
N HIS A 878 -5.54 -19.36 -8.36
CA HIS A 878 -5.74 -20.55 -7.53
C HIS A 878 -7.14 -21.17 -7.71
N ARG A 879 -8.20 -20.33 -7.59
CA ARG A 879 -9.59 -20.80 -7.71
C ARG A 879 -9.93 -21.43 -9.06
N VAL A 880 -9.39 -20.88 -10.15
CA VAL A 880 -9.64 -21.42 -11.50
C VAL A 880 -8.73 -22.60 -11.87
N GLY A 881 -7.84 -22.99 -10.96
CA GLY A 881 -7.02 -24.19 -11.09
C GLY A 881 -5.77 -24.04 -11.95
N LEU A 882 -5.17 -22.85 -12.03
CA LEU A 882 -3.87 -22.68 -12.65
C LEU A 882 -2.80 -23.45 -11.87
N ASP A 883 -1.71 -23.82 -12.54
CA ASP A 883 -0.58 -24.53 -11.94
C ASP A 883 0.48 -23.56 -11.38
N TYR A 884 0.65 -22.41 -12.01
CA TYR A 884 1.58 -21.39 -11.56
C TYR A 884 1.14 -19.98 -11.91
N VAL A 885 1.70 -19.00 -11.17
CA VAL A 885 1.73 -17.60 -11.52
C VAL A 885 3.18 -17.17 -11.76
N SER A 886 3.40 -16.14 -12.56
CA SER A 886 4.74 -15.59 -12.83
C SER A 886 4.71 -14.08 -12.67
N CYS A 887 5.69 -13.53 -11.97
CA CYS A 887 5.77 -12.11 -11.61
C CYS A 887 7.22 -11.62 -11.58
N SER A 888 7.41 -10.32 -11.46
CA SER A 888 8.76 -9.74 -11.29
C SER A 888 9.44 -10.32 -10.03
N PRO A 889 10.79 -10.33 -9.96
CA PRO A 889 11.53 -10.96 -8.87
C PRO A 889 11.10 -10.48 -7.48
N PHE A 890 10.93 -9.19 -7.28
CA PHE A 890 10.54 -8.61 -6.00
C PHE A 890 9.08 -8.85 -5.61
N ARG A 891 8.23 -9.29 -6.55
CA ARG A 891 6.83 -9.67 -6.27
C ARG A 891 6.69 -11.15 -5.89
N VAL A 892 7.74 -11.94 -6.03
CA VAL A 892 7.71 -13.39 -5.73
C VAL A 892 7.26 -13.69 -4.30
N PRO A 893 7.77 -13.07 -3.23
CA PRO A 893 7.30 -13.33 -1.87
C PRO A 893 5.83 -12.97 -1.67
N ILE A 894 5.38 -11.87 -2.28
CA ILE A 894 3.98 -11.41 -2.22
C ILE A 894 3.06 -12.43 -2.87
N ALA A 895 3.41 -12.91 -4.06
CA ALA A 895 2.65 -13.94 -4.77
C ALA A 895 2.64 -15.28 -4.00
N ARG A 896 3.74 -15.66 -3.38
CA ARG A 896 3.83 -16.87 -2.54
C ARG A 896 2.90 -16.80 -1.34
N LEU A 897 2.83 -15.66 -0.65
CA LEU A 897 1.91 -15.47 0.47
C LEU A 897 0.46 -15.48 -0.01
N ALA A 898 0.13 -14.78 -1.09
CA ALA A 898 -1.22 -14.78 -1.66
C ALA A 898 -1.66 -16.19 -2.09
N ALA A 899 -0.76 -16.98 -2.69
CA ALA A 899 -1.04 -18.36 -3.07
C ALA A 899 -1.30 -19.26 -1.84
N ALA A 900 -0.54 -19.10 -0.76
CA ALA A 900 -0.76 -19.80 0.49
C ALA A 900 -2.09 -19.41 1.15
N GLN A 901 -2.40 -18.13 1.19
CA GLN A 901 -3.69 -17.64 1.69
C GLN A 901 -4.86 -18.23 0.91
N ALA A 902 -4.79 -18.23 -0.42
CA ALA A 902 -5.83 -18.83 -1.24
C ALA A 902 -6.08 -20.31 -0.90
N ALA A 903 -5.01 -21.06 -0.59
CA ALA A 903 -5.11 -22.48 -0.22
C ALA A 903 -5.68 -22.71 1.20
N VAL A 904 -5.49 -21.79 2.13
CA VAL A 904 -6.02 -21.94 3.49
C VAL A 904 -7.44 -21.38 3.65
N GLU A 905 -7.87 -20.52 2.72
CA GLU A 905 -9.22 -19.96 2.65
C GLU A 905 -10.26 -20.97 2.04
N GLU A 906 -9.80 -22.02 1.33
CA GLU A 906 -10.62 -23.14 0.84
C GLU A 906 -11.05 -24.07 1.99
#